data_2fc0c65b5ac275cf4febb4b7abfb13c1
#
_entry.id   2fc0c65b5ac275cf4febb4b7abfb13c1
#
_cell.length_a   1.000
_cell.length_b   1.000
_cell.length_c   1.000
_cell.angle_alpha   90.00
_cell.angle_beta   90.00
_cell.angle_gamma   90.00
#
_symmetry.space_group_name_H-M   'P 1'
#
loop_
_entity.id
_entity.type
_entity.pdbx_description
1 polymer ?
#
loop_
_entity_poly.entity_id
_entity_poly.type
_entity_poly.pdbx_seq_one_letter_code
_entity_poly.pdbx_strand_id
1 'polypeptide(L)'
;QTGFITNNNISITGASDKHSFYLGAGYAYEQGNIKHEKYSKITLNISNDYKVTDNFKVSFQFNGARMLPADSKSVATALRAAPVAEVYNKEYGLYTSLPGFQKAQMNNPMVDVDLKANTTKAENYRGSGNIYGQWDFLKHFQFKAMFSLDYASNSTRTYTPIIKVYDASAEGDIATLGTGKTGVTQAKETEMKVQSDYLLTYTNSWGDHSLTATAGFTTYYNKLENLNAGRTQGVGLIIPDNPDKWYVSIGDAATATNGSTQWERSTVSVLARILYNYKGKYLFNGSYRRDGSSAFSYTGNQWQNFYSVGLGWLMSEEEWMKGIEWLDMLKLKGSWGTLGNQNLDRAYPAEPLLTNAYSAVFGTPSAIYPGYQLAYLPNPNLRWEKVEAWEVGAEANFFRNRLHFEGVYYKKKTKDLLAEVPGISGTVPGIGNLGAIENLGVELALSWRDQIGDWNYNVGANLTTIKNKVLSLVQDGYSIIAGDKSQSYTMAGYPIGYFYGYKVEGVYQTQEEIDNSPKNKLATVTPGDLKFKDVNGDGEITTADRTMIGNPTPDITYGITLGVGYKNWELAVDMMGQGGNQIYRTWDNYNWSQFNFMAQRMDRWHGEGTSNTQPLLNTKHSINNMNSEYYIEDGSFFRIRNVSLAYNFDKALISKIGMQALKLYVNIQNLKTWKHNTGYTPELGGSAIAFGVDDGSYPMPAIYTFGFNLTF
;
A
#
# COMPACT_ATOMS: atom_id res chain seq x y z
N GLN A 1 -7.54 -24.27 0.48
CA GLN A 1 -7.57 -24.61 -0.94
C GLN A 1 -6.23 -24.27 -1.58
N THR A 2 -5.79 -25.07 -2.57
CA THR A 2 -4.63 -24.72 -3.42
C THR A 2 -5.14 -23.85 -4.56
N GLY A 3 -4.54 -22.68 -4.74
CA GLY A 3 -4.81 -21.79 -5.87
C GLY A 3 -4.11 -22.27 -7.15
N PHE A 4 -4.53 -21.73 -8.29
CA PHE A 4 -3.92 -21.99 -9.59
C PHE A 4 -3.62 -20.66 -10.29
N ILE A 5 -2.39 -20.50 -10.81
CA ILE A 5 -1.97 -19.30 -11.53
C ILE A 5 -1.42 -19.72 -12.89
N THR A 6 -1.83 -19.03 -13.94
CA THR A 6 -1.18 -19.13 -15.26
C THR A 6 -0.92 -17.73 -15.81
N ASN A 7 0.27 -17.55 -16.39
CA ASN A 7 0.68 -16.28 -17.00
C ASN A 7 1.36 -16.58 -18.34
N ASN A 8 0.74 -16.14 -19.43
CA ASN A 8 1.16 -16.43 -20.79
C ASN A 8 1.39 -15.14 -21.54
N ASN A 9 2.56 -14.99 -22.15
CA ASN A 9 2.92 -13.79 -22.90
C ASN A 9 3.50 -14.19 -24.25
N ILE A 10 3.11 -13.49 -25.30
CA ILE A 10 3.69 -13.58 -26.63
C ILE A 10 4.09 -12.19 -27.08
N SER A 11 5.26 -12.07 -27.70
CA SER A 11 5.70 -10.79 -28.26
C SER A 11 6.43 -10.96 -29.58
N ILE A 12 6.34 -9.94 -30.39
CA ILE A 12 7.05 -9.82 -31.68
C ILE A 12 7.81 -8.49 -31.66
N THR A 13 9.08 -8.55 -32.02
CA THR A 13 9.94 -7.37 -32.17
C THR A 13 10.53 -7.33 -33.52
N GLY A 14 10.70 -6.15 -34.09
CA GLY A 14 11.41 -5.94 -35.34
C GLY A 14 12.11 -4.60 -35.35
N ALA A 15 13.25 -4.53 -36.01
CA ALA A 15 14.01 -3.30 -36.16
C ALA A 15 14.66 -3.22 -37.56
N SER A 16 14.72 -1.99 -38.09
CA SER A 16 15.47 -1.58 -39.25
C SER A 16 16.19 -0.26 -38.96
N ASP A 17 16.94 0.29 -39.89
CA ASP A 17 17.65 1.57 -39.69
C ASP A 17 16.72 2.74 -39.31
N LYS A 18 15.49 2.69 -39.80
CA LYS A 18 14.50 3.78 -39.59
C LYS A 18 13.32 3.43 -38.71
N HIS A 19 13.11 2.15 -38.43
CA HIS A 19 11.90 1.71 -37.77
C HIS A 19 12.19 0.60 -36.78
N SER A 20 11.70 0.74 -35.55
CA SER A 20 11.66 -0.35 -34.57
C SER A 20 10.27 -0.46 -33.95
N PHE A 21 9.83 -1.69 -33.77
CA PHE A 21 8.53 -1.96 -33.15
C PHE A 21 8.58 -3.12 -32.16
N TYR A 22 7.67 -3.07 -31.24
CA TYR A 22 7.34 -4.12 -30.29
C TYR A 22 5.82 -4.28 -30.25
N LEU A 23 5.36 -5.52 -30.34
CA LEU A 23 3.97 -5.91 -30.12
C LEU A 23 3.95 -7.06 -29.12
N GLY A 24 3.27 -6.90 -27.99
CA GLY A 24 3.13 -7.91 -26.95
C GLY A 24 1.68 -8.12 -26.56
N ALA A 25 1.27 -9.36 -26.36
CA ALA A 25 -0.02 -9.73 -25.81
C ALA A 25 0.18 -10.68 -24.62
N GLY A 26 -0.60 -10.49 -23.56
CA GLY A 26 -0.51 -11.30 -22.36
C GLY A 26 -1.88 -11.73 -21.85
N TYR A 27 -1.92 -12.90 -21.24
CA TYR A 27 -3.08 -13.41 -20.50
C TYR A 27 -2.62 -13.95 -19.15
N ALA A 28 -3.20 -13.41 -18.08
CA ALA A 28 -2.99 -13.89 -16.72
C ALA A 28 -4.34 -14.36 -16.15
N TYR A 29 -4.31 -15.48 -15.45
CA TYR A 29 -5.43 -15.99 -14.67
C TYR A 29 -4.92 -16.47 -13.33
N GLU A 30 -5.63 -16.13 -12.26
CA GLU A 30 -5.32 -16.50 -10.89
C GLU A 30 -6.59 -16.95 -10.18
N GLN A 31 -6.52 -18.12 -9.55
CA GLN A 31 -7.51 -18.60 -8.60
C GLN A 31 -6.88 -18.50 -7.20
N GLY A 32 -7.52 -17.75 -6.31
CA GLY A 32 -7.04 -17.52 -4.96
C GLY A 32 -7.10 -18.74 -4.04
N ASN A 33 -6.57 -18.62 -2.85
CA ASN A 33 -6.60 -19.66 -1.83
C ASN A 33 -7.96 -19.76 -1.13
N ILE A 34 -8.76 -18.70 -1.18
CA ILE A 34 -10.14 -18.72 -0.69
C ILE A 34 -11.05 -19.19 -1.84
N LYS A 35 -12.05 -19.96 -1.51
CA LYS A 35 -13.02 -20.50 -2.46
C LYS A 35 -13.69 -19.36 -3.24
N HIS A 36 -13.87 -19.53 -4.56
CA HIS A 36 -14.50 -18.61 -5.51
C HIS A 36 -13.70 -17.34 -5.88
N GLU A 37 -12.57 -17.06 -5.28
CA GLU A 37 -11.72 -15.94 -5.70
C GLU A 37 -11.07 -16.26 -7.06
N LYS A 38 -11.33 -15.41 -8.05
CA LYS A 38 -10.78 -15.54 -9.40
C LYS A 38 -10.44 -14.17 -9.96
N TYR A 39 -9.27 -14.06 -10.55
CA TYR A 39 -8.80 -12.87 -11.24
C TYR A 39 -8.39 -13.24 -12.66
N SER A 40 -8.68 -12.40 -13.64
CA SER A 40 -8.08 -12.54 -14.96
C SER A 40 -7.73 -11.19 -15.58
N LYS A 41 -6.67 -11.18 -16.40
CA LYS A 41 -6.18 -9.99 -17.07
C LYS A 41 -5.70 -10.33 -18.47
N ILE A 42 -6.15 -9.54 -19.46
CA ILE A 42 -5.61 -9.53 -20.81
C ILE A 42 -4.86 -8.21 -20.98
N THR A 43 -3.67 -8.26 -21.56
CA THR A 43 -2.86 -7.07 -21.84
C THR A 43 -2.46 -7.01 -23.32
N LEU A 44 -2.36 -5.80 -23.84
CA LEU A 44 -1.82 -5.50 -25.16
C LEU A 44 -0.81 -4.37 -25.02
N ASN A 45 0.41 -4.57 -25.49
CA ASN A 45 1.48 -3.57 -25.44
C ASN A 45 2.00 -3.32 -26.86
N ILE A 46 2.05 -2.07 -27.25
CA ILE A 46 2.54 -1.65 -28.57
C ILE A 46 3.57 -0.54 -28.34
N SER A 47 4.72 -0.67 -28.96
CA SER A 47 5.72 0.41 -29.04
C SER A 47 6.22 0.51 -30.46
N ASN A 48 6.32 1.71 -30.95
CA ASN A 48 6.74 1.99 -32.32
C ASN A 48 7.58 3.26 -32.37
N ASP A 49 8.80 3.14 -32.87
CA ASP A 49 9.73 4.24 -33.09
C ASP A 49 10.03 4.37 -34.57
N TYR A 50 9.85 5.57 -35.11
CA TYR A 50 10.10 5.84 -36.51
C TYR A 50 10.97 7.09 -36.70
N LYS A 51 12.13 6.92 -37.33
CA LYS A 51 12.99 8.02 -37.80
C LYS A 51 12.43 8.56 -39.11
N VAL A 52 11.70 9.65 -39.07
CA VAL A 52 11.12 10.29 -40.27
C VAL A 52 12.24 10.87 -41.15
N THR A 53 13.20 11.53 -40.49
CA THR A 53 14.46 12.00 -41.10
C THR A 53 15.60 11.68 -40.10
N ASP A 54 16.83 11.97 -40.48
CA ASP A 54 18.01 11.73 -39.61
C ASP A 54 17.96 12.55 -38.32
N ASN A 55 17.23 13.66 -38.34
CA ASN A 55 17.11 14.58 -37.21
C ASN A 55 15.69 14.70 -36.64
N PHE A 56 14.72 13.91 -37.14
CA PHE A 56 13.36 13.93 -36.61
C PHE A 56 12.82 12.50 -36.39
N LYS A 57 12.44 12.22 -35.16
CA LYS A 57 11.90 10.94 -34.71
C LYS A 57 10.46 11.13 -34.18
N VAL A 58 9.58 10.21 -34.51
CA VAL A 58 8.26 10.06 -33.90
C VAL A 58 8.20 8.72 -33.18
N SER A 59 7.65 8.73 -31.97
CA SER A 59 7.43 7.50 -31.19
C SER A 59 5.99 7.45 -30.70
N PHE A 60 5.45 6.24 -30.70
CA PHE A 60 4.14 5.93 -30.16
C PHE A 60 4.23 4.73 -29.22
N GLN A 61 3.62 4.83 -28.04
CA GLN A 61 3.50 3.73 -27.09
C GLN A 61 2.05 3.61 -26.64
N PHE A 62 1.57 2.38 -26.53
CA PHE A 62 0.23 2.08 -26.03
C PHE A 62 0.25 0.82 -25.18
N ASN A 63 -0.40 0.87 -24.02
CA ASN A 63 -0.62 -0.25 -23.13
C ASN A 63 -2.12 -0.35 -22.84
N GLY A 64 -2.74 -1.44 -23.24
CA GLY A 64 -4.13 -1.76 -23.00
C GLY A 64 -4.29 -2.91 -22.03
N ALA A 65 -5.28 -2.85 -21.15
CA ALA A 65 -5.61 -3.93 -20.27
C ALA A 65 -7.13 -4.07 -20.07
N ARG A 66 -7.61 -5.31 -20.07
CA ARG A 66 -8.93 -5.69 -19.53
C ARG A 66 -8.71 -6.58 -18.34
N MET A 67 -9.33 -6.23 -17.20
CA MET A 67 -9.22 -6.95 -15.94
C MET A 67 -10.59 -7.35 -15.44
N LEU A 68 -10.72 -8.57 -14.96
CA LEU A 68 -11.86 -9.07 -14.20
C LEU A 68 -11.34 -9.25 -12.76
N PRO A 69 -11.56 -8.29 -11.85
CA PRO A 69 -11.05 -8.35 -10.48
C PRO A 69 -11.74 -9.45 -9.68
N ALA A 70 -11.01 -9.99 -8.70
CA ALA A 70 -11.54 -10.96 -7.76
C ALA A 70 -12.54 -10.32 -6.79
N ASP A 71 -13.55 -11.07 -6.40
CA ASP A 71 -14.43 -10.74 -5.28
C ASP A 71 -13.82 -11.35 -4.00
N SER A 72 -12.86 -10.65 -3.41
CA SER A 72 -12.09 -11.12 -2.24
C SER A 72 -12.93 -11.13 -0.97
N LYS A 73 -12.77 -12.18 -0.16
CA LYS A 73 -13.47 -12.35 1.12
C LYS A 73 -12.48 -12.25 2.29
N SER A 74 -12.90 -11.59 3.36
CA SER A 74 -12.10 -11.47 4.58
C SER A 74 -12.04 -12.80 5.34
N VAL A 75 -10.84 -13.15 5.83
CA VAL A 75 -10.65 -14.28 6.75
C VAL A 75 -10.85 -13.89 8.21
N ALA A 76 -10.90 -12.60 8.52
CA ALA A 76 -11.04 -12.09 9.89
C ALA A 76 -12.30 -12.59 10.60
N THR A 77 -13.43 -12.69 9.87
CA THR A 77 -14.67 -13.27 10.40
C THR A 77 -14.51 -14.73 10.80
N ALA A 78 -13.76 -15.52 10.02
CA ALA A 78 -13.51 -16.92 10.34
C ALA A 78 -12.68 -17.11 11.62
N LEU A 79 -11.73 -16.21 11.87
CA LEU A 79 -10.94 -16.22 13.11
C LEU A 79 -11.80 -15.97 14.37
N ARG A 80 -12.91 -15.26 14.22
CA ARG A 80 -13.79 -14.81 15.30
C ARG A 80 -15.00 -15.70 15.53
N ALA A 81 -15.39 -16.53 14.56
CA ALA A 81 -16.56 -17.37 14.66
C ALA A 81 -16.42 -18.41 15.78
N ALA A 82 -17.43 -18.54 16.63
CA ALA A 82 -17.42 -19.50 17.73
C ALA A 82 -17.34 -20.94 17.18
N PRO A 83 -16.37 -21.76 17.63
CA PRO A 83 -16.15 -23.10 17.11
C PRO A 83 -17.21 -24.13 17.53
N VAL A 84 -18.11 -23.75 18.43
CA VAL A 84 -19.20 -24.60 18.93
C VAL A 84 -20.41 -24.68 17.98
N ALA A 85 -20.43 -23.82 16.94
CA ALA A 85 -21.50 -23.84 15.94
C ALA A 85 -21.19 -24.86 14.84
N GLU A 86 -22.19 -25.66 14.47
CA GLU A 86 -22.16 -26.45 13.23
C GLU A 86 -22.08 -25.49 12.05
N VAL A 87 -21.17 -25.73 11.10
CA VAL A 87 -21.01 -24.85 9.93
C VAL A 87 -22.18 -25.00 8.96
N TYR A 88 -22.68 -26.23 8.75
CA TYR A 88 -23.68 -26.57 7.77
C TYR A 88 -24.62 -27.65 8.31
N ASN A 89 -25.91 -27.36 8.32
CA ASN A 89 -26.92 -28.32 8.72
C ASN A 89 -27.33 -29.17 7.52
N LYS A 90 -27.07 -30.48 7.59
CA LYS A 90 -27.30 -31.42 6.49
C LYS A 90 -28.79 -31.75 6.29
N GLU A 91 -29.57 -31.72 7.36
CA GLU A 91 -31.00 -32.04 7.31
C GLU A 91 -31.78 -30.99 6.53
N TYR A 92 -31.47 -29.71 6.79
CA TYR A 92 -32.10 -28.57 6.12
C TYR A 92 -31.40 -28.15 4.83
N GLY A 93 -30.17 -28.66 4.56
CA GLY A 93 -29.39 -28.29 3.40
C GLY A 93 -28.92 -26.81 3.43
N LEU A 94 -28.73 -26.24 4.61
CA LEU A 94 -28.44 -24.83 4.82
C LEU A 94 -27.19 -24.61 5.68
N TYR A 95 -26.48 -23.52 5.47
CA TYR A 95 -25.49 -23.05 6.42
C TYR A 95 -26.17 -22.64 7.71
N THR A 96 -25.53 -22.93 8.85
CA THR A 96 -26.09 -22.66 10.17
C THR A 96 -25.75 -21.24 10.60
N SER A 97 -26.67 -20.52 11.23
CA SER A 97 -26.37 -19.26 11.91
C SER A 97 -25.37 -19.49 13.03
N LEU A 98 -24.64 -18.45 13.43
CA LEU A 98 -23.87 -18.53 14.67
C LEU A 98 -24.81 -18.61 15.89
N PRO A 99 -24.31 -19.09 17.04
CA PRO A 99 -25.12 -19.18 18.27
C PRO A 99 -25.78 -17.86 18.64
N GLY A 100 -26.90 -17.92 19.41
CA GLY A 100 -27.70 -16.76 19.78
C GLY A 100 -26.94 -15.59 20.39
N PHE A 101 -25.85 -15.88 21.10
CA PHE A 101 -24.96 -14.89 21.70
C PHE A 101 -24.05 -14.18 20.68
N GLN A 102 -23.91 -14.69 19.45
CA GLN A 102 -22.99 -14.13 18.43
C GLN A 102 -23.72 -13.71 17.15
N LYS A 103 -24.84 -14.35 16.80
CA LYS A 103 -25.55 -14.15 15.52
C LYS A 103 -25.96 -12.70 15.24
N ALA A 104 -26.15 -11.88 16.28
CA ALA A 104 -26.47 -10.46 16.12
C ALA A 104 -25.27 -9.61 15.73
N GLN A 105 -24.04 -10.12 15.87
CA GLN A 105 -22.81 -9.38 15.67
C GLN A 105 -22.10 -9.78 14.39
N MET A 106 -22.24 -11.05 13.97
CA MET A 106 -21.63 -11.56 12.75
C MET A 106 -22.38 -12.78 12.22
N ASN A 107 -22.23 -13.03 10.94
CA ASN A 107 -22.77 -14.21 10.28
C ASN A 107 -21.75 -15.37 10.28
N ASN A 108 -22.22 -16.57 9.98
CA ASN A 108 -21.35 -17.69 9.63
C ASN A 108 -20.43 -17.26 8.47
N PRO A 109 -19.09 -17.38 8.60
CA PRO A 109 -18.14 -16.97 7.57
C PRO A 109 -18.39 -17.59 6.20
N MET A 110 -18.96 -18.80 6.15
CA MET A 110 -19.29 -19.48 4.89
C MET A 110 -20.43 -18.83 4.13
N VAL A 111 -21.26 -18.01 4.77
CA VAL A 111 -22.28 -17.19 4.09
C VAL A 111 -21.58 -16.20 3.14
N ASP A 112 -20.53 -15.53 3.60
CA ASP A 112 -19.80 -14.57 2.77
C ASP A 112 -18.95 -15.27 1.70
N VAL A 113 -18.33 -16.41 2.03
CA VAL A 113 -17.45 -17.14 1.12
C VAL A 113 -18.21 -17.90 0.04
N ASP A 114 -19.37 -18.46 0.33
CA ASP A 114 -20.08 -19.37 -0.57
C ASP A 114 -21.41 -18.80 -1.08
N LEU A 115 -22.30 -18.29 -0.19
CA LEU A 115 -23.61 -17.79 -0.60
C LEU A 115 -23.59 -16.41 -1.23
N LYS A 116 -22.59 -15.59 -0.89
CA LYS A 116 -22.33 -14.31 -1.56
C LYS A 116 -21.22 -14.42 -2.62
N ALA A 117 -20.84 -15.65 -3.00
CA ALA A 117 -19.90 -15.85 -4.07
C ALA A 117 -20.50 -15.50 -5.43
N ASN A 118 -19.67 -14.97 -6.33
CA ASN A 118 -20.03 -14.62 -7.71
C ASN A 118 -21.24 -13.65 -7.82
N THR A 119 -21.55 -12.91 -6.76
CA THR A 119 -22.62 -11.90 -6.77
C THR A 119 -22.18 -10.57 -7.35
N THR A 120 -20.91 -10.43 -7.71
CA THR A 120 -20.35 -9.23 -8.32
C THR A 120 -19.75 -9.55 -9.69
N LYS A 121 -20.17 -8.82 -10.73
CA LYS A 121 -19.58 -8.80 -12.05
C LYS A 121 -18.86 -7.48 -12.26
N ALA A 122 -17.54 -7.49 -12.12
CA ALA A 122 -16.70 -6.31 -12.31
C ALA A 122 -15.84 -6.46 -13.57
N GLU A 123 -15.77 -5.41 -14.38
CA GLU A 123 -14.94 -5.32 -15.57
C GLU A 123 -14.23 -3.98 -15.59
N ASN A 124 -12.91 -4.02 -15.63
CA ASN A 124 -12.07 -2.84 -15.66
C ASN A 124 -11.29 -2.80 -16.97
N TYR A 125 -11.38 -1.69 -17.67
CA TYR A 125 -10.60 -1.41 -18.89
C TYR A 125 -9.66 -0.25 -18.61
N ARG A 126 -8.41 -0.37 -19.03
CA ARG A 126 -7.45 0.73 -18.97
C ARG A 126 -6.65 0.77 -20.26
N GLY A 127 -6.55 1.95 -20.83
CA GLY A 127 -5.69 2.26 -21.95
C GLY A 127 -4.78 3.43 -21.58
N SER A 128 -3.47 3.23 -21.65
CA SER A 128 -2.49 4.30 -21.45
C SER A 128 -1.51 4.34 -22.61
N GLY A 129 -1.15 5.53 -23.04
CA GLY A 129 -0.21 5.66 -24.13
C GLY A 129 0.33 7.07 -24.25
N ASN A 130 1.37 7.19 -25.05
CA ASN A 130 1.94 8.47 -25.40
C ASN A 130 2.39 8.48 -26.87
N ILE A 131 2.39 9.68 -27.42
CA ILE A 131 3.03 9.99 -28.69
C ILE A 131 3.99 11.15 -28.47
N TYR A 132 5.19 11.06 -29.01
CA TYR A 132 6.11 12.18 -28.98
C TYR A 132 6.82 12.37 -30.31
N GLY A 133 7.11 13.64 -30.61
CA GLY A 133 8.04 14.05 -31.64
C GLY A 133 9.31 14.57 -31.01
N GLN A 134 10.45 14.17 -31.54
CA GLN A 134 11.76 14.65 -31.15
C GLN A 134 12.49 15.19 -32.35
N TRP A 135 12.98 16.41 -32.25
CA TRP A 135 13.71 17.11 -33.30
C TRP A 135 15.07 17.56 -32.80
N ASP A 136 16.14 17.05 -33.43
CA ASP A 136 17.52 17.44 -33.17
C ASP A 136 17.93 18.50 -34.17
N PHE A 137 18.38 19.67 -33.73
CA PHE A 137 18.69 20.82 -34.56
C PHE A 137 19.89 21.62 -34.06
N LEU A 138 20.51 22.42 -34.93
CA LEU A 138 21.69 23.25 -34.59
C LEU A 138 22.80 22.49 -33.84
N LYS A 139 23.02 21.20 -34.18
CA LYS A 139 24.01 20.27 -33.60
C LYS A 139 23.86 19.96 -32.12
N HIS A 140 23.40 20.91 -31.33
CA HIS A 140 23.44 20.86 -29.87
C HIS A 140 22.07 20.89 -29.22
N PHE A 141 21.02 21.18 -29.99
CA PHE A 141 19.67 21.33 -29.46
C PHE A 141 18.79 20.17 -29.82
N GLN A 142 17.98 19.74 -28.87
CA GLN A 142 16.93 18.78 -29.04
C GLN A 142 15.62 19.35 -28.49
N PHE A 143 14.59 19.37 -29.30
CA PHE A 143 13.23 19.67 -28.83
C PHE A 143 12.39 18.41 -28.84
N LYS A 144 11.72 18.12 -27.71
CA LYS A 144 10.80 17.00 -27.57
C LYS A 144 9.44 17.52 -27.14
N ALA A 145 8.41 17.20 -27.91
CA ALA A 145 7.00 17.42 -27.54
C ALA A 145 6.34 16.06 -27.35
N MET A 146 5.73 15.83 -26.19
CA MET A 146 5.07 14.56 -25.84
C MET A 146 3.65 14.83 -25.37
N PHE A 147 2.72 14.01 -25.84
CA PHE A 147 1.35 13.96 -25.36
C PHE A 147 1.05 12.56 -24.82
N SER A 148 0.53 12.49 -23.60
CA SER A 148 0.20 11.24 -22.90
C SER A 148 -1.26 11.23 -22.50
N LEU A 149 -1.92 10.09 -22.67
CA LEU A 149 -3.28 9.83 -22.25
C LEU A 149 -3.33 8.53 -21.43
N ASP A 150 -3.99 8.57 -20.28
CA ASP A 150 -4.37 7.39 -19.51
C ASP A 150 -5.88 7.44 -19.26
N TYR A 151 -6.59 6.43 -19.70
CA TYR A 151 -8.03 6.32 -19.57
C TYR A 151 -8.40 5.00 -18.92
N ALA A 152 -9.13 5.06 -17.80
CA ALA A 152 -9.65 3.91 -17.10
C ALA A 152 -11.18 3.96 -17.06
N SER A 153 -11.84 2.81 -17.26
CA SER A 153 -13.28 2.65 -17.14
C SER A 153 -13.57 1.39 -16.34
N ASN A 154 -14.08 1.58 -15.13
CA ASN A 154 -14.44 0.55 -14.19
C ASN A 154 -15.97 0.39 -14.19
N SER A 155 -16.47 -0.81 -14.37
CA SER A 155 -17.91 -1.13 -14.35
C SER A 155 -18.16 -2.27 -13.40
N THR A 156 -19.10 -2.10 -12.47
CA THR A 156 -19.48 -3.11 -11.49
C THR A 156 -20.98 -3.27 -11.45
N ARG A 157 -21.43 -4.51 -11.47
CA ARG A 157 -22.82 -4.89 -11.21
C ARG A 157 -22.84 -5.87 -10.05
N THR A 158 -23.58 -5.57 -9.00
CA THR A 158 -23.65 -6.40 -7.80
C THR A 158 -25.11 -6.82 -7.58
N TYR A 159 -25.29 -8.09 -7.36
CA TYR A 159 -26.55 -8.72 -7.00
C TYR A 159 -26.60 -8.99 -5.49
N THR A 160 -27.70 -8.65 -4.87
CA THR A 160 -27.96 -8.99 -3.47
C THR A 160 -28.94 -10.16 -3.43
N PRO A 161 -28.50 -11.38 -3.02
CA PRO A 161 -29.37 -12.54 -2.91
C PRO A 161 -30.21 -12.51 -1.62
N ILE A 162 -31.33 -13.24 -1.61
CA ILE A 162 -31.99 -13.64 -0.36
C ILE A 162 -31.22 -14.81 0.23
N ILE A 163 -30.66 -14.60 1.42
CA ILE A 163 -29.85 -15.61 2.11
C ILE A 163 -30.66 -16.20 3.24
N LYS A 164 -30.86 -17.51 3.20
CA LYS A 164 -31.50 -18.31 4.25
C LYS A 164 -30.43 -19.12 4.98
N VAL A 165 -30.55 -19.21 6.30
CA VAL A 165 -29.67 -20.00 7.16
C VAL A 165 -30.54 -20.77 8.16
N TYR A 166 -30.09 -21.96 8.59
CA TYR A 166 -30.66 -22.66 9.71
C TYR A 166 -30.35 -21.93 11.01
N ASP A 167 -31.32 -21.62 11.84
CA ASP A 167 -31.11 -20.91 13.10
C ASP A 167 -30.74 -21.88 14.22
N ALA A 168 -29.46 -21.96 14.56
CA ALA A 168 -28.97 -22.82 15.65
C ALA A 168 -29.49 -22.46 17.04
N SER A 169 -30.12 -21.30 17.23
CA SER A 169 -30.68 -20.87 18.51
C SER A 169 -32.18 -21.15 18.66
N ALA A 170 -32.85 -21.61 17.59
CA ALA A 170 -34.27 -21.94 17.57
C ALA A 170 -34.44 -23.19 16.68
N GLU A 171 -34.61 -24.34 17.32
CA GLU A 171 -34.67 -25.63 16.65
C GLU A 171 -35.79 -25.65 15.58
N GLY A 172 -35.42 -26.03 14.37
CA GLY A 172 -36.31 -26.11 13.22
C GLY A 172 -36.57 -24.80 12.47
N ASP A 173 -36.05 -23.67 12.95
CA ASP A 173 -36.28 -22.38 12.32
C ASP A 173 -35.29 -22.08 11.19
N ILE A 174 -35.80 -21.41 10.16
CA ILE A 174 -35.02 -20.89 9.05
C ILE A 174 -35.01 -19.36 9.13
N ALA A 175 -33.86 -18.77 9.41
CA ALA A 175 -33.68 -17.31 9.45
C ALA A 175 -33.32 -16.77 8.05
N THR A 176 -33.85 -15.59 7.74
CA THR A 176 -33.43 -14.82 6.56
C THR A 176 -32.46 -13.70 6.98
N LEU A 177 -31.29 -13.65 6.37
CA LEU A 177 -30.29 -12.62 6.66
C LEU A 177 -30.56 -11.35 5.83
N GLY A 178 -30.32 -10.20 6.46
CA GLY A 178 -30.52 -8.89 5.83
C GLY A 178 -31.98 -8.52 5.63
N THR A 179 -32.30 -7.84 4.52
CA THR A 179 -33.65 -7.31 4.24
C THR A 179 -34.63 -8.36 3.71
N GLY A 180 -34.15 -9.57 3.38
CA GLY A 180 -34.97 -10.60 2.73
C GLY A 180 -35.44 -10.24 1.33
N LYS A 181 -34.80 -9.28 0.69
CA LYS A 181 -35.12 -8.81 -0.67
C LYS A 181 -33.91 -8.96 -1.58
N THR A 182 -34.16 -9.39 -2.83
CA THR A 182 -33.13 -9.30 -3.86
C THR A 182 -32.92 -7.87 -4.30
N GLY A 183 -31.71 -7.53 -4.71
CA GLY A 183 -31.36 -6.21 -5.19
C GLY A 183 -30.31 -6.24 -6.30
N VAL A 184 -30.21 -5.16 -7.05
CA VAL A 184 -29.14 -4.95 -8.03
C VAL A 184 -28.61 -3.55 -7.87
N THR A 185 -27.28 -3.43 -7.83
CA THR A 185 -26.57 -2.15 -7.94
C THR A 185 -25.68 -2.14 -9.17
N GLN A 186 -25.57 -0.99 -9.81
CA GLN A 186 -24.62 -0.72 -10.89
C GLN A 186 -23.78 0.49 -10.54
N ALA A 187 -22.48 0.38 -10.70
CA ALA A 187 -21.56 1.48 -10.58
C ALA A 187 -20.70 1.57 -11.85
N LYS A 188 -20.44 2.79 -12.30
CA LYS A 188 -19.51 3.08 -13.36
C LYS A 188 -18.63 4.24 -12.93
N GLU A 189 -17.32 4.03 -13.05
CA GLU A 189 -16.31 5.05 -12.80
C GLU A 189 -15.45 5.20 -14.02
N THR A 190 -15.15 6.43 -14.39
CA THR A 190 -14.21 6.74 -15.47
C THR A 190 -13.18 7.74 -14.96
N GLU A 191 -11.91 7.45 -15.23
CA GLU A 191 -10.80 8.35 -14.93
C GLU A 191 -10.03 8.64 -16.21
N MET A 192 -9.77 9.92 -16.47
CA MET A 192 -9.01 10.39 -17.62
C MET A 192 -7.87 11.29 -17.15
N LYS A 193 -6.64 10.93 -17.50
CA LYS A 193 -5.43 11.71 -17.24
C LYS A 193 -4.80 12.11 -18.56
N VAL A 194 -4.51 13.39 -18.71
CA VAL A 194 -3.84 13.93 -19.89
C VAL A 194 -2.59 14.69 -19.44
N GLN A 195 -1.48 14.45 -20.10
CA GLN A 195 -0.24 15.18 -19.85
C GLN A 195 0.39 15.63 -21.17
N SER A 196 0.89 16.85 -21.18
CA SER A 196 1.69 17.39 -22.30
C SER A 196 3.02 17.90 -21.76
N ASP A 197 4.11 17.48 -22.38
CA ASP A 197 5.47 17.88 -22.02
C ASP A 197 6.15 18.51 -23.23
N TYR A 198 6.79 19.65 -23.03
CA TYR A 198 7.59 20.35 -24.00
C TYR A 198 8.97 20.60 -23.41
N LEU A 199 9.99 19.93 -23.96
CA LEU A 199 11.35 19.96 -23.44
C LEU A 199 12.31 20.45 -24.50
N LEU A 200 13.12 21.46 -24.15
CA LEU A 200 14.23 21.92 -24.93
C LEU A 200 15.53 21.57 -24.20
N THR A 201 16.37 20.75 -24.82
CA THR A 201 17.64 20.31 -24.25
C THR A 201 18.79 20.79 -25.13
N TYR A 202 19.78 21.41 -24.48
CA TYR A 202 21.06 21.76 -25.05
C TYR A 202 22.13 20.82 -24.51
N THR A 203 22.92 20.19 -25.39
CA THR A 203 24.05 19.33 -25.01
C THR A 203 25.28 19.72 -25.80
N ASN A 204 26.37 20.00 -25.08
CA ASN A 204 27.65 20.32 -25.70
C ASN A 204 28.82 19.87 -24.83
N SER A 205 29.95 19.59 -25.48
CA SER A 205 31.22 19.30 -24.85
C SER A 205 32.34 20.13 -25.51
N TRP A 206 33.15 20.80 -24.70
CA TRP A 206 34.29 21.58 -25.16
C TRP A 206 35.49 21.41 -24.22
N GLY A 207 36.58 20.93 -24.77
CA GLY A 207 37.73 20.55 -23.94
C GLY A 207 37.33 19.54 -22.87
N ASP A 208 37.62 19.85 -21.63
CA ASP A 208 37.32 19.03 -20.46
C ASP A 208 35.90 19.23 -19.90
N HIS A 209 35.08 20.03 -20.53
CA HIS A 209 33.75 20.41 -20.06
C HIS A 209 32.66 19.70 -20.82
N SER A 210 31.67 19.16 -20.14
CA SER A 210 30.42 18.62 -20.72
C SER A 210 29.23 19.23 -20.00
N LEU A 211 28.29 19.78 -20.76
CA LEU A 211 27.08 20.46 -20.27
C LEU A 211 25.85 19.88 -20.94
N THR A 212 24.86 19.52 -20.13
CA THR A 212 23.48 19.30 -20.60
C THR A 212 22.56 20.25 -19.83
N ALA A 213 21.85 21.11 -20.53
CA ALA A 213 20.86 22.02 -19.95
C ALA A 213 19.49 21.74 -20.56
N THR A 214 18.47 21.57 -19.74
CA THR A 214 17.09 21.31 -20.17
C THR A 214 16.18 22.39 -19.59
N ALA A 215 15.32 22.96 -20.43
CA ALA A 215 14.17 23.79 -20.00
C ALA A 215 12.89 23.09 -20.45
N GLY A 216 11.84 23.17 -19.64
CA GLY A 216 10.62 22.47 -19.96
C GLY A 216 9.37 23.14 -19.43
N PHE A 217 8.27 22.81 -20.08
CA PHE A 217 6.91 23.18 -19.71
C PHE A 217 6.05 21.92 -19.73
N THR A 218 5.31 21.66 -18.63
CA THR A 218 4.47 20.48 -18.50
C THR A 218 3.08 20.89 -18.03
N THR A 219 2.06 20.30 -18.64
CA THR A 219 0.68 20.38 -18.15
C THR A 219 0.18 18.99 -17.80
N TYR A 220 -0.60 18.91 -16.73
CA TYR A 220 -1.25 17.68 -16.31
C TYR A 220 -2.70 17.98 -15.94
N TYR A 221 -3.61 17.13 -16.39
CA TYR A 221 -5.04 17.20 -16.11
C TYR A 221 -5.53 15.80 -15.71
N ASN A 222 -6.34 15.74 -14.66
CA ASN A 222 -6.99 14.52 -14.20
C ASN A 222 -8.46 14.80 -13.93
N LYS A 223 -9.35 13.99 -14.52
CA LYS A 223 -10.79 14.02 -14.33
C LYS A 223 -11.28 12.64 -13.90
N LEU A 224 -12.07 12.59 -12.85
CA LEU A 224 -12.77 11.39 -12.40
C LEU A 224 -14.26 11.65 -12.34
N GLU A 225 -15.04 10.74 -12.90
CA GLU A 225 -16.50 10.73 -12.85
C GLU A 225 -16.99 9.39 -12.34
N ASN A 226 -17.96 9.39 -11.45
CA ASN A 226 -18.63 8.18 -11.04
C ASN A 226 -20.16 8.35 -11.09
N LEU A 227 -20.82 7.25 -11.38
CA LEU A 227 -22.27 7.09 -11.36
C LEU A 227 -22.60 5.76 -10.68
N ASN A 228 -23.47 5.78 -9.71
CA ASN A 228 -24.03 4.58 -9.12
C ASN A 228 -25.55 4.62 -9.10
N ALA A 229 -26.16 3.48 -9.18
CA ALA A 229 -27.61 3.32 -9.10
C ALA A 229 -27.95 1.95 -8.51
N GLY A 230 -29.09 1.86 -7.83
CA GLY A 230 -29.54 0.62 -7.24
C GLY A 230 -31.06 0.53 -7.20
N ARG A 231 -31.57 -0.70 -7.23
CA ARG A 231 -32.97 -1.02 -6.96
C ARG A 231 -33.08 -2.39 -6.30
N THR A 232 -34.11 -2.55 -5.49
CA THR A 232 -34.49 -3.85 -4.92
C THR A 232 -35.73 -4.40 -5.60
N GLN A 233 -36.07 -5.65 -5.35
CA GLN A 233 -37.30 -6.26 -5.84
C GLN A 233 -38.54 -5.53 -5.33
N GLY A 234 -39.58 -5.47 -6.16
CA GLY A 234 -40.92 -5.09 -5.77
C GLY A 234 -41.70 -6.24 -5.09
N VAL A 235 -42.93 -5.95 -4.69
CA VAL A 235 -43.81 -6.96 -4.09
C VAL A 235 -44.09 -8.06 -5.11
N GLY A 236 -43.87 -9.32 -4.72
CA GLY A 236 -44.15 -10.48 -5.56
C GLY A 236 -43.15 -10.74 -6.70
N LEU A 237 -42.10 -9.93 -6.82
CA LEU A 237 -41.04 -10.07 -7.84
C LEU A 237 -39.72 -10.40 -7.19
N ILE A 238 -39.04 -11.43 -7.66
CA ILE A 238 -37.69 -11.80 -7.25
C ILE A 238 -36.75 -11.49 -8.44
N ILE A 239 -35.72 -10.70 -8.22
CA ILE A 239 -34.68 -10.49 -9.23
C ILE A 239 -33.89 -11.79 -9.38
N PRO A 240 -33.80 -12.38 -10.60
CA PRO A 240 -33.11 -13.64 -10.78
C PRO A 240 -31.60 -13.53 -10.57
N ASP A 241 -31.04 -14.60 -10.01
CA ASP A 241 -29.58 -14.76 -9.89
C ASP A 241 -28.99 -15.16 -11.26
N ASN A 242 -28.90 -14.17 -12.15
CA ASN A 242 -28.32 -14.32 -13.47
C ASN A 242 -27.52 -13.04 -13.80
N PRO A 243 -26.17 -13.10 -13.89
CA PRO A 243 -25.32 -11.94 -14.16
C PRO A 243 -25.68 -11.16 -15.42
N ASP A 244 -26.30 -11.78 -16.41
CA ASP A 244 -26.72 -11.12 -17.64
C ASP A 244 -28.01 -10.30 -17.48
N LYS A 245 -28.69 -10.49 -16.34
CA LYS A 245 -29.93 -9.77 -15.98
C LYS A 245 -29.74 -8.77 -14.84
N TRP A 246 -28.53 -8.61 -14.31
CA TRP A 246 -28.27 -7.67 -13.22
C TRP A 246 -28.17 -6.22 -13.71
N TYR A 247 -29.27 -5.71 -14.22
CA TYR A 247 -29.43 -4.30 -14.56
C TYR A 247 -30.44 -3.64 -13.63
N VAL A 248 -30.16 -2.39 -13.23
CA VAL A 248 -31.00 -1.64 -12.28
C VAL A 248 -32.46 -1.57 -12.72
N SER A 249 -32.71 -1.54 -14.03
CA SER A 249 -34.07 -1.48 -14.60
C SER A 249 -34.97 -2.68 -14.25
N ILE A 250 -34.39 -3.83 -13.82
CA ILE A 250 -35.17 -5.03 -13.43
C ILE A 250 -35.84 -4.87 -12.05
N GLY A 251 -35.31 -3.98 -11.19
CA GLY A 251 -35.87 -3.72 -9.87
C GLY A 251 -37.03 -2.75 -9.88
N ASP A 252 -37.72 -2.67 -8.74
CA ASP A 252 -38.84 -1.74 -8.55
C ASP A 252 -38.39 -0.29 -8.59
N ALA A 253 -39.06 0.53 -9.41
CA ALA A 253 -38.77 1.94 -9.56
C ALA A 253 -38.95 2.74 -8.25
N ALA A 254 -39.88 2.32 -7.38
CA ALA A 254 -40.12 2.96 -6.09
C ALA A 254 -38.95 2.78 -5.09
N THR A 255 -38.05 1.83 -5.36
CA THR A 255 -36.86 1.57 -4.52
C THR A 255 -35.57 2.18 -5.10
N ALA A 256 -35.70 3.01 -6.13
CA ALA A 256 -34.54 3.54 -6.84
C ALA A 256 -33.65 4.40 -5.95
N THR A 257 -32.36 4.09 -5.98
CA THR A 257 -31.29 4.91 -5.42
C THR A 257 -30.32 5.30 -6.53
N ASN A 258 -29.79 6.50 -6.49
CA ASN A 258 -28.78 6.93 -7.45
C ASN A 258 -27.87 7.97 -6.81
N GLY A 259 -26.69 8.12 -7.38
CA GLY A 259 -25.73 9.14 -7.01
C GLY A 259 -24.67 9.28 -8.10
N SER A 260 -24.18 10.49 -8.28
CA SER A 260 -23.05 10.77 -9.19
C SER A 260 -22.17 11.85 -8.60
N THR A 261 -20.87 11.74 -8.86
CA THR A 261 -19.89 12.76 -8.51
C THR A 261 -18.89 12.93 -9.63
N GLN A 262 -18.33 14.13 -9.72
CA GLN A 262 -17.25 14.45 -10.63
C GLN A 262 -16.25 15.35 -9.92
N TRP A 263 -14.97 15.18 -10.22
CA TRP A 263 -13.95 16.14 -9.86
C TRP A 263 -12.86 16.23 -10.93
N GLU A 264 -12.19 17.37 -10.95
CA GLU A 264 -11.12 17.68 -11.88
C GLU A 264 -9.93 18.27 -11.10
N ARG A 265 -8.72 17.97 -11.56
CA ARG A 265 -7.49 18.55 -11.02
C ARG A 265 -6.51 18.81 -12.14
N SER A 266 -5.88 19.97 -12.10
CA SER A 266 -4.85 20.34 -13.07
C SER A 266 -3.57 20.81 -12.38
N THR A 267 -2.45 20.59 -13.04
CA THR A 267 -1.13 21.08 -12.63
C THR A 267 -0.41 21.64 -13.85
N VAL A 268 0.24 22.78 -13.68
CA VAL A 268 1.10 23.40 -14.69
C VAL A 268 2.48 23.59 -14.08
N SER A 269 3.53 23.25 -14.84
CA SER A 269 4.88 23.26 -14.34
C SER A 269 5.85 23.88 -15.34
N VAL A 270 6.77 24.67 -14.83
CA VAL A 270 7.96 25.12 -15.55
C VAL A 270 9.18 24.55 -14.87
N LEU A 271 10.10 24.00 -15.63
CA LEU A 271 11.30 23.35 -15.10
C LEU A 271 12.57 23.77 -15.86
N ALA A 272 13.67 23.77 -15.14
CA ALA A 272 15.01 23.89 -15.70
C ALA A 272 15.95 22.91 -14.99
N ARG A 273 16.88 22.31 -15.73
CA ARG A 273 17.88 21.38 -15.18
C ARG A 273 19.22 21.60 -15.87
N ILE A 274 20.28 21.54 -15.09
CA ILE A 274 21.66 21.61 -15.58
C ILE A 274 22.40 20.38 -15.05
N LEU A 275 23.07 19.67 -15.95
CA LEU A 275 24.06 18.65 -15.65
C LEU A 275 25.39 19.13 -16.21
N TYR A 276 26.40 19.20 -15.35
CA TYR A 276 27.72 19.63 -15.72
C TYR A 276 28.77 18.65 -15.22
N ASN A 277 29.71 18.34 -16.09
CA ASN A 277 30.82 17.45 -15.81
C ASN A 277 32.12 18.13 -16.25
N TYR A 278 33.07 18.22 -15.33
CA TYR A 278 34.41 18.72 -15.59
C TYR A 278 35.46 17.63 -15.44
N LYS A 279 36.16 17.32 -16.54
CA LYS A 279 37.21 16.29 -16.64
C LYS A 279 36.76 14.87 -16.29
N GLY A 280 35.46 14.56 -16.30
CA GLY A 280 34.96 13.28 -15.79
C GLY A 280 35.06 13.11 -14.28
N LYS A 281 35.60 14.11 -13.55
CA LYS A 281 35.91 14.05 -12.13
C LYS A 281 34.90 14.77 -11.26
N TYR A 282 34.54 15.99 -11.64
CA TYR A 282 33.66 16.86 -10.86
C TYR A 282 32.30 16.95 -11.53
N LEU A 283 31.28 16.48 -10.84
CA LEU A 283 29.92 16.39 -11.32
C LEU A 283 29.05 17.38 -10.57
N PHE A 284 28.28 18.16 -11.29
CA PHE A 284 27.27 19.05 -10.75
C PHE A 284 25.93 18.77 -11.42
N ASN A 285 24.87 18.67 -10.61
CA ASN A 285 23.51 18.75 -11.10
C ASN A 285 22.73 19.82 -10.33
N GLY A 286 21.94 20.61 -11.05
CA GLY A 286 21.05 21.59 -10.46
C GLY A 286 19.69 21.51 -11.14
N SER A 287 18.61 21.60 -10.38
CA SER A 287 17.28 21.70 -10.97
C SER A 287 16.42 22.73 -10.24
N TYR A 288 15.57 23.36 -11.01
CA TYR A 288 14.51 24.25 -10.55
C TYR A 288 13.20 23.81 -11.17
N ARG A 289 12.14 23.78 -10.36
CA ARG A 289 10.78 23.52 -10.83
C ARG A 289 9.82 24.43 -10.09
N ARG A 290 8.90 25.03 -10.84
CA ARG A 290 7.78 25.79 -10.31
C ARG A 290 6.49 25.13 -10.74
N ASP A 291 5.70 24.67 -9.78
CA ASP A 291 4.44 23.96 -10.00
C ASP A 291 3.26 24.81 -9.50
N GLY A 292 2.21 24.87 -10.31
CA GLY A 292 0.92 25.43 -9.96
C GLY A 292 -0.15 24.35 -9.97
N SER A 293 -0.95 24.24 -8.92
CA SER A 293 -2.01 23.25 -8.77
C SER A 293 -3.37 23.86 -8.52
N SER A 294 -4.38 23.34 -9.21
CA SER A 294 -5.78 23.73 -9.00
C SER A 294 -6.31 23.38 -7.61
N ALA A 295 -5.69 22.38 -6.91
CA ALA A 295 -6.07 22.03 -5.54
C ALA A 295 -5.90 23.17 -4.53
N PHE A 296 -5.07 24.17 -4.86
CA PHE A 296 -4.80 25.35 -4.03
C PHE A 296 -5.28 26.66 -4.65
N SER A 297 -6.21 26.60 -5.62
CA SER A 297 -6.67 27.78 -6.40
C SER A 297 -7.30 28.87 -5.54
N TYR A 298 -7.99 28.51 -4.45
CA TYR A 298 -8.67 29.44 -3.54
C TYR A 298 -7.83 29.90 -2.36
N THR A 299 -6.55 29.50 -2.30
CA THR A 299 -5.72 29.74 -1.10
C THR A 299 -4.67 30.86 -1.29
N GLY A 300 -4.43 31.34 -2.49
CA GLY A 300 -3.27 32.17 -2.82
C GLY A 300 -1.93 31.43 -2.83
N ASN A 301 -1.88 30.16 -2.41
CA ASN A 301 -0.68 29.30 -2.36
C ASN A 301 -0.60 28.31 -3.54
N GLN A 302 -1.24 28.66 -4.64
CA GLN A 302 -1.34 27.82 -5.83
C GLN A 302 0.02 27.40 -6.41
N TRP A 303 1.00 28.33 -6.37
CA TRP A 303 2.31 28.14 -6.95
C TRP A 303 3.38 27.85 -5.88
N GLN A 304 4.19 26.82 -6.13
CA GLN A 304 5.32 26.47 -5.27
C GLN A 304 6.59 26.26 -6.08
N ASN A 305 7.73 26.67 -5.51
CA ASN A 305 9.05 26.49 -6.11
C ASN A 305 9.79 25.35 -5.42
N PHE A 306 10.49 24.55 -6.22
CA PHE A 306 11.30 23.44 -5.79
C PHE A 306 12.67 23.53 -6.41
N TYR A 307 13.69 23.19 -5.62
CA TYR A 307 15.09 23.28 -5.99
C TYR A 307 15.79 21.98 -5.64
N SER A 308 16.78 21.59 -6.45
CA SER A 308 17.74 20.58 -6.04
C SER A 308 19.13 20.90 -6.55
N VAL A 309 20.13 20.52 -5.74
CA VAL A 309 21.55 20.62 -6.08
C VAL A 309 22.21 19.31 -5.65
N GLY A 310 23.04 18.77 -6.52
CA GLY A 310 23.85 17.59 -6.26
C GLY A 310 25.27 17.79 -6.74
N LEU A 311 26.21 17.31 -5.96
CA LEU A 311 27.64 17.33 -6.24
C LEU A 311 28.17 15.89 -6.22
N GLY A 312 29.08 15.59 -7.13
CA GLY A 312 29.81 14.33 -7.16
C GLY A 312 31.27 14.57 -7.48
N TRP A 313 32.13 13.86 -6.77
CA TRP A 313 33.56 13.88 -7.00
C TRP A 313 34.08 12.47 -7.20
N LEU A 314 34.49 12.15 -8.44
CA LEU A 314 35.20 10.91 -8.75
C LEU A 314 36.65 11.04 -8.27
N MET A 315 36.84 10.74 -7.01
CA MET A 315 38.12 10.88 -6.32
C MET A 315 39.18 9.94 -6.88
N SER A 316 38.78 8.76 -7.37
CA SER A 316 39.67 7.81 -8.05
C SER A 316 40.31 8.33 -9.33
N GLU A 317 39.73 9.36 -9.97
CA GLU A 317 40.29 9.99 -11.16
C GLU A 317 41.38 10.98 -10.87
N GLU A 318 41.66 11.28 -9.60
CA GLU A 318 42.73 12.16 -9.20
C GLU A 318 44.10 11.50 -9.35
N GLU A 319 45.13 12.26 -9.76
CA GLU A 319 46.47 11.72 -10.04
C GLU A 319 47.07 10.98 -8.83
N TRP A 320 46.81 11.48 -7.63
CA TRP A 320 47.31 10.88 -6.39
C TRP A 320 46.58 9.58 -5.98
N MET A 321 45.42 9.24 -6.62
CA MET A 321 44.69 7.99 -6.40
C MET A 321 45.03 6.93 -7.44
N LYS A 322 45.53 7.26 -8.61
CA LYS A 322 45.76 6.34 -9.75
C LYS A 322 46.74 5.18 -9.45
N GLY A 323 47.54 5.28 -8.39
CA GLY A 323 48.44 4.20 -7.95
C GLY A 323 47.81 3.11 -7.08
N ILE A 324 46.53 3.21 -6.78
CA ILE A 324 45.86 2.28 -5.86
C ILE A 324 45.22 1.15 -6.70
N GLU A 325 45.94 0.06 -6.95
CA GLU A 325 45.52 -1.04 -7.85
C GLU A 325 44.26 -1.81 -7.42
N TRP A 326 43.93 -1.78 -6.13
CA TRP A 326 42.75 -2.50 -5.60
C TRP A 326 41.47 -1.65 -5.64
N LEU A 327 41.56 -0.34 -5.91
CA LEU A 327 40.48 0.60 -5.94
C LEU A 327 40.21 1.04 -7.39
N ASP A 328 39.14 0.55 -8.00
CA ASP A 328 38.80 0.87 -9.39
C ASP A 328 38.01 2.18 -9.52
N MET A 329 37.17 2.49 -8.54
CA MET A 329 36.35 3.69 -8.51
C MET A 329 36.08 4.11 -7.06
N LEU A 330 36.21 5.39 -6.77
CA LEU A 330 35.72 6.02 -5.56
C LEU A 330 35.05 7.33 -5.93
N LYS A 331 33.78 7.44 -5.61
CA LYS A 331 32.98 8.64 -5.82
C LYS A 331 32.35 9.08 -4.51
N LEU A 332 32.61 10.31 -4.12
CA LEU A 332 31.88 10.98 -3.06
C LEU A 332 30.71 11.75 -3.67
N LYS A 333 29.54 11.71 -3.01
CA LYS A 333 28.34 12.40 -3.48
C LYS A 333 27.61 13.08 -2.33
N GLY A 334 27.00 14.22 -2.64
CA GLY A 334 26.12 14.91 -1.72
C GLY A 334 25.01 15.61 -2.50
N SER A 335 23.82 15.59 -1.97
CA SER A 335 22.67 16.28 -2.56
C SER A 335 21.80 16.95 -1.51
N TRP A 336 21.16 18.00 -1.94
CA TRP A 336 20.07 18.65 -1.24
C TRP A 336 18.96 18.97 -2.21
N GLY A 337 17.71 18.79 -1.77
CA GLY A 337 16.59 19.14 -2.62
C GLY A 337 15.28 19.29 -1.86
N THR A 338 14.34 19.93 -2.53
CA THR A 338 12.96 20.10 -2.07
C THR A 338 11.99 19.49 -3.06
N LEU A 339 10.95 18.83 -2.56
CA LEU A 339 9.86 18.25 -3.32
C LEU A 339 8.54 18.72 -2.74
N GLY A 340 7.50 18.80 -3.57
CA GLY A 340 6.14 19.13 -3.18
C GLY A 340 5.21 17.93 -3.25
N ASN A 341 4.28 17.85 -2.30
CA ASN A 341 3.18 16.93 -2.34
C ASN A 341 1.86 17.71 -2.34
N GLN A 342 0.95 17.33 -3.24
CA GLN A 342 -0.40 17.88 -3.38
C GLN A 342 -1.47 16.78 -3.28
N ASN A 343 -1.10 15.56 -2.85
CA ASN A 343 -2.06 14.48 -2.69
C ASN A 343 -2.99 14.78 -1.53
N LEU A 344 -4.24 14.96 -1.87
CA LEU A 344 -5.33 15.27 -0.98
C LEU A 344 -6.47 14.32 -1.30
N ASP A 345 -7.14 13.81 -0.27
CA ASP A 345 -8.31 12.95 -0.43
C ASP A 345 -9.52 13.71 -1.00
N ARG A 346 -9.44 15.05 -1.06
CA ARG A 346 -10.46 15.93 -1.61
C ARG A 346 -9.90 16.74 -2.77
N ALA A 347 -10.69 16.85 -3.84
CA ALA A 347 -10.28 17.63 -5.01
C ALA A 347 -10.27 19.15 -4.77
N TYR A 348 -11.17 19.64 -3.91
CA TYR A 348 -11.39 21.08 -3.65
C TYR A 348 -11.35 21.43 -2.16
N PRO A 349 -10.23 21.17 -1.46
CA PRO A 349 -10.18 21.24 0.00
C PRO A 349 -10.32 22.65 0.59
N ALA A 350 -10.10 23.68 -0.22
CA ALA A 350 -10.21 25.08 0.19
C ALA A 350 -11.54 25.72 -0.21
N GLU A 351 -12.39 25.01 -0.95
CA GLU A 351 -13.67 25.54 -1.43
C GLU A 351 -14.79 25.26 -0.44
N PRO A 352 -15.71 26.22 -0.21
CA PRO A 352 -16.87 26.05 0.67
C PRO A 352 -18.00 25.28 -0.02
N LEU A 353 -17.81 23.97 -0.24
CA LEU A 353 -18.83 23.12 -0.84
C LEU A 353 -19.99 22.86 0.12
N LEU A 354 -21.22 22.87 -0.42
CA LEU A 354 -22.43 22.57 0.33
C LEU A 354 -22.92 21.15 0.05
N THR A 355 -23.49 20.52 1.06
CA THR A 355 -24.21 19.23 0.96
C THR A 355 -25.63 19.38 1.48
N ASN A 356 -26.58 18.66 0.86
CA ASN A 356 -27.98 18.60 1.26
C ASN A 356 -28.31 17.33 2.09
N ALA A 357 -27.33 16.70 2.70
CA ALA A 357 -27.49 15.45 3.47
C ALA A 357 -28.29 15.62 4.77
N TYR A 358 -28.72 16.82 5.10
CA TYR A 358 -29.37 17.15 6.35
C TYR A 358 -30.79 17.68 6.10
N SER A 359 -31.65 17.50 7.11
CA SER A 359 -33.01 17.99 7.10
C SER A 359 -33.31 18.75 8.38
N ALA A 360 -34.08 19.79 8.29
CA ALA A 360 -34.56 20.56 9.41
C ALA A 360 -36.10 20.49 9.49
N VAL A 361 -36.62 20.51 10.70
CA VAL A 361 -38.07 20.46 10.95
C VAL A 361 -38.55 21.84 11.32
N PHE A 362 -39.51 22.36 10.55
CA PHE A 362 -40.11 23.68 10.78
C PHE A 362 -41.65 23.61 10.73
N GLY A 363 -42.28 24.58 11.39
CA GLY A 363 -43.71 24.83 11.32
C GLY A 363 -44.57 24.03 12.28
N THR A 364 -45.88 24.40 12.29
CA THR A 364 -46.94 23.72 13.04
C THR A 364 -48.11 23.50 12.09
N PRO A 365 -48.39 22.26 11.62
CA PRO A 365 -47.72 21.00 11.95
C PRO A 365 -46.26 20.96 11.42
N SER A 366 -45.42 20.15 12.12
CA SER A 366 -44.01 20.01 11.76
C SER A 366 -43.81 19.41 10.37
N ALA A 367 -43.07 20.10 9.51
CA ALA A 367 -42.70 19.63 8.17
C ALA A 367 -41.16 19.53 8.05
N ILE A 368 -40.70 18.48 7.33
CA ILE A 368 -39.29 18.24 7.09
C ILE A 368 -38.87 18.99 5.83
N TYR A 369 -37.86 19.82 5.94
CA TYR A 369 -37.28 20.59 4.83
C TYR A 369 -35.83 20.15 4.61
N PRO A 370 -35.38 19.97 3.36
CA PRO A 370 -33.97 19.71 3.08
C PRO A 370 -33.14 20.94 3.50
N GLY A 371 -32.08 20.67 4.24
CA GLY A 371 -31.12 21.68 4.69
C GLY A 371 -29.81 21.55 3.98
N TYR A 372 -29.09 22.65 3.83
CA TYR A 372 -27.74 22.68 3.30
C TYR A 372 -26.75 23.05 4.41
N GLN A 373 -25.63 22.36 4.44
CA GLN A 373 -24.52 22.74 5.31
C GLN A 373 -23.20 22.58 4.54
N LEU A 374 -22.11 23.08 5.11
CA LEU A 374 -20.79 22.85 4.56
C LEU A 374 -20.49 21.33 4.53
N ALA A 375 -20.09 20.85 3.38
CA ALA A 375 -19.69 19.45 3.21
C ALA A 375 -18.46 19.10 4.07
N TYR A 376 -17.63 20.10 4.33
CA TYR A 376 -16.47 20.07 5.23
C TYR A 376 -16.04 21.52 5.52
N LEU A 377 -15.19 21.68 6.53
CA LEU A 377 -14.63 22.99 6.87
C LEU A 377 -13.55 23.38 5.84
N PRO A 378 -13.75 24.40 4.98
CA PRO A 378 -12.75 24.81 4.01
C PRO A 378 -11.56 25.49 4.68
N ASN A 379 -10.35 25.31 4.13
CA ASN A 379 -9.15 25.96 4.65
C ASN A 379 -8.54 26.91 3.60
N PRO A 380 -8.78 28.23 3.70
CA PRO A 380 -8.24 29.21 2.76
C PRO A 380 -6.73 29.41 2.86
N ASN A 381 -6.09 28.93 3.92
CA ASN A 381 -4.65 29.04 4.15
C ASN A 381 -3.88 27.77 3.75
N LEU A 382 -4.56 26.81 3.13
CA LEU A 382 -3.95 25.56 2.71
C LEU A 382 -2.80 25.80 1.75
N ARG A 383 -1.70 25.08 1.96
CA ARG A 383 -0.50 25.15 1.13
C ARG A 383 0.09 23.77 0.86
N TRP A 384 1.02 23.71 -0.07
CA TRP A 384 1.75 22.50 -0.42
C TRP A 384 2.48 21.91 0.79
N GLU A 385 2.35 20.60 0.93
CA GLU A 385 3.29 19.85 1.77
C GLU A 385 4.66 19.86 1.11
N LYS A 386 5.71 20.11 1.88
CA LYS A 386 7.08 20.26 1.40
C LYS A 386 8.00 19.25 2.05
N VAL A 387 8.69 18.50 1.22
CA VAL A 387 9.76 17.61 1.64
C VAL A 387 11.11 18.25 1.35
N GLU A 388 11.97 18.33 2.34
CA GLU A 388 13.36 18.75 2.24
C GLU A 388 14.25 17.55 2.58
N ALA A 389 15.14 17.20 1.68
CA ALA A 389 16.04 16.05 1.83
C ALA A 389 17.50 16.43 1.67
N TRP A 390 18.35 15.85 2.51
CA TRP A 390 19.81 15.90 2.46
C TRP A 390 20.34 14.47 2.35
N GLU A 391 21.32 14.27 1.48
CA GLU A 391 21.99 13.00 1.31
C GLU A 391 23.49 13.24 1.16
N VAL A 392 24.30 12.44 1.85
CA VAL A 392 25.73 12.39 1.70
C VAL A 392 26.16 10.95 1.65
N GLY A 393 26.99 10.58 0.68
CA GLY A 393 27.36 9.19 0.49
C GLY A 393 28.63 8.98 -0.32
N ALA A 394 29.02 7.72 -0.39
CA ALA A 394 30.14 7.26 -1.19
C ALA A 394 29.74 6.01 -1.98
N GLU A 395 30.26 5.92 -3.19
CA GLU A 395 30.23 4.73 -4.05
C GLU A 395 31.67 4.29 -4.31
N ALA A 396 31.95 3.01 -4.21
CA ALA A 396 33.30 2.50 -4.48
C ALA A 396 33.24 1.13 -5.17
N ASN A 397 34.15 0.93 -6.13
CA ASN A 397 34.39 -0.35 -6.78
C ASN A 397 35.81 -0.80 -6.47
N PHE A 398 35.97 -2.07 -6.17
CA PHE A 398 37.23 -2.65 -5.78
C PHE A 398 37.52 -3.95 -6.57
N PHE A 399 38.82 -4.31 -6.64
CA PHE A 399 39.30 -5.59 -7.13
C PHE A 399 38.85 -5.90 -8.57
N ARG A 400 39.05 -4.97 -9.49
CA ARG A 400 38.61 -5.03 -10.90
C ARG A 400 37.09 -5.10 -11.02
N ASN A 401 36.39 -4.21 -10.30
CA ASN A 401 34.92 -4.13 -10.23
C ASN A 401 34.21 -5.40 -9.72
N ARG A 402 34.90 -6.25 -8.95
CA ARG A 402 34.27 -7.43 -8.34
C ARG A 402 33.46 -7.06 -7.12
N LEU A 403 33.95 -6.17 -6.28
CA LEU A 403 33.24 -5.67 -5.10
C LEU A 403 32.73 -4.25 -5.40
N HIS A 404 31.43 -4.08 -5.27
CA HIS A 404 30.77 -2.77 -5.28
C HIS A 404 30.23 -2.43 -3.90
N PHE A 405 30.49 -1.25 -3.43
CA PHE A 405 29.99 -0.69 -2.18
C PHE A 405 29.29 0.65 -2.44
N GLU A 406 28.15 0.84 -1.82
CA GLU A 406 27.46 2.13 -1.73
C GLU A 406 27.00 2.36 -0.30
N GLY A 407 27.27 3.56 0.24
CA GLY A 407 26.80 3.97 1.55
C GLY A 407 26.27 5.40 1.48
N VAL A 408 25.05 5.61 1.99
CA VAL A 408 24.39 6.91 1.99
C VAL A 408 23.81 7.18 3.39
N TYR A 409 24.11 8.33 3.94
CA TYR A 409 23.37 8.92 5.06
C TYR A 409 22.32 9.87 4.49
N TYR A 410 21.07 9.73 4.92
CA TYR A 410 19.98 10.59 4.51
C TYR A 410 19.28 11.25 5.71
N LYS A 411 18.78 12.45 5.47
CA LYS A 411 17.90 13.16 6.38
C LYS A 411 16.79 13.84 5.58
N LYS A 412 15.54 13.43 5.83
CA LYS A 412 14.34 13.89 5.14
C LYS A 412 13.40 14.54 6.14
N LYS A 413 13.02 15.79 5.89
CA LYS A 413 12.04 16.51 6.70
C LYS A 413 10.84 16.89 5.85
N THR A 414 9.66 16.36 6.22
CA THR A 414 8.38 16.76 5.65
C THR A 414 7.80 17.88 6.50
N LYS A 415 7.50 19.01 5.89
CA LYS A 415 6.90 20.21 6.51
C LYS A 415 5.51 20.42 5.94
N ASP A 416 4.65 21.11 6.70
CA ASP A 416 3.31 21.44 6.26
C ASP A 416 2.49 20.18 5.85
N LEU A 417 2.65 19.10 6.63
CA LEU A 417 2.01 17.80 6.39
C LEU A 417 0.50 17.98 6.16
N LEU A 418 0.01 17.49 5.03
CA LEU A 418 -1.40 17.55 4.65
C LEU A 418 -2.18 16.40 5.27
N ALA A 419 -3.09 16.72 6.19
CA ALA A 419 -3.98 15.73 6.80
C ALA A 419 -5.30 16.35 7.26
N GLU A 420 -6.28 15.52 7.62
CA GLU A 420 -7.54 15.98 8.19
C GLU A 420 -7.31 16.62 9.56
N VAL A 421 -7.88 17.80 9.74
CA VAL A 421 -7.93 18.52 11.02
C VAL A 421 -9.26 18.19 11.67
N PRO A 422 -9.31 17.70 12.93
CA PRO A 422 -10.56 17.46 13.63
C PRO A 422 -11.47 18.69 13.58
N GLY A 423 -12.70 18.46 13.17
CA GLY A 423 -13.69 19.51 13.11
C GLY A 423 -14.15 20.00 14.49
N ILE A 424 -14.66 21.21 14.56
CA ILE A 424 -15.45 21.66 15.70
C ILE A 424 -16.71 20.78 15.76
N SER A 425 -17.21 20.50 16.95
CA SER A 425 -18.39 19.65 17.15
C SER A 425 -19.51 19.91 16.14
N GLY A 426 -19.93 18.87 15.43
CA GLY A 426 -20.99 18.93 14.39
C GLY A 426 -20.52 19.31 12.99
N THR A 427 -19.22 19.55 12.75
CA THR A 427 -18.68 19.82 11.40
C THR A 427 -17.85 18.64 10.89
N VAL A 428 -17.89 18.41 9.57
CA VAL A 428 -16.98 17.45 8.93
C VAL A 428 -15.56 18.04 8.93
N PRO A 429 -14.53 17.28 9.30
CA PRO A 429 -13.15 17.76 9.32
C PRO A 429 -12.72 18.34 7.97
N GLY A 430 -11.94 19.42 8.02
CA GLY A 430 -11.26 19.98 6.85
C GLY A 430 -9.86 19.39 6.67
N ILE A 431 -9.18 19.77 5.58
CA ILE A 431 -7.76 19.48 5.39
C ILE A 431 -6.93 20.67 5.87
N GLY A 432 -5.85 20.41 6.59
CA GLY A 432 -4.92 21.41 7.08
C GLY A 432 -3.46 21.00 6.92
N ASN A 433 -2.57 21.97 7.13
CA ASN A 433 -1.13 21.73 7.22
C ASN A 433 -0.77 21.49 8.68
N LEU A 434 -0.61 20.21 9.07
CA LEU A 434 -0.63 19.79 10.47
C LEU A 434 0.72 19.85 11.21
N GLY A 435 1.85 20.01 10.50
CA GLY A 435 3.12 20.03 11.20
C GLY A 435 4.30 19.49 10.41
N ALA A 436 5.27 18.90 11.10
CA ALA A 436 6.48 18.41 10.49
C ALA A 436 6.92 17.05 11.04
N ILE A 437 7.45 16.20 10.14
CA ILE A 437 7.98 14.88 10.44
C ILE A 437 9.41 14.79 9.89
N GLU A 438 10.28 14.13 10.62
CA GLU A 438 11.66 13.86 10.22
C GLU A 438 11.90 12.36 10.12
N ASN A 439 12.56 11.96 9.04
CA ASN A 439 13.10 10.62 8.85
C ASN A 439 14.60 10.75 8.58
N LEU A 440 15.40 9.95 9.24
CA LEU A 440 16.83 9.88 9.01
C LEU A 440 17.31 8.44 9.11
N GLY A 441 18.44 8.14 8.46
CA GLY A 441 19.00 6.81 8.47
C GLY A 441 20.24 6.68 7.60
N VAL A 442 20.68 5.43 7.51
CA VAL A 442 21.81 5.02 6.68
C VAL A 442 21.33 3.92 5.75
N GLU A 443 21.70 4.03 4.48
CA GLU A 443 21.50 2.99 3.47
C GLU A 443 22.87 2.44 3.06
N LEU A 444 23.02 1.13 3.12
CA LEU A 444 24.23 0.43 2.71
C LEU A 444 23.86 -0.61 1.65
N ALA A 445 24.68 -0.69 0.60
CA ALA A 445 24.61 -1.76 -0.39
C ALA A 445 26.02 -2.29 -0.65
N LEU A 446 26.12 -3.62 -0.68
CA LEU A 446 27.35 -4.35 -0.95
C LEU A 446 27.05 -5.44 -1.96
N SER A 447 27.84 -5.54 -3.01
CA SER A 447 27.72 -6.67 -3.94
C SER A 447 29.08 -7.16 -4.40
N TRP A 448 29.23 -8.47 -4.40
CA TRP A 448 30.39 -9.16 -4.94
C TRP A 448 29.99 -9.98 -6.16
N ARG A 449 30.80 -9.92 -7.22
CA ARG A 449 30.56 -10.62 -8.48
C ARG A 449 31.91 -11.17 -8.99
N ASP A 450 31.95 -12.47 -9.25
CA ASP A 450 33.18 -13.09 -9.76
C ASP A 450 32.87 -14.32 -10.62
N GLN A 451 33.91 -14.79 -11.34
CA GLN A 451 33.87 -15.99 -12.15
C GLN A 451 35.13 -16.85 -11.92
N ILE A 452 34.92 -18.12 -11.66
CA ILE A 452 35.99 -19.13 -11.46
C ILE A 452 35.71 -20.32 -12.38
N GLY A 453 36.44 -20.42 -13.48
CA GLY A 453 36.19 -21.44 -14.50
C GLY A 453 34.77 -21.29 -15.09
N ASP A 454 33.98 -22.35 -15.06
CA ASP A 454 32.60 -22.40 -15.53
C ASP A 454 31.58 -21.83 -14.49
N TRP A 455 32.05 -21.50 -13.29
CA TRP A 455 31.21 -20.95 -12.23
C TRP A 455 31.22 -19.41 -12.28
N ASN A 456 30.05 -18.83 -12.35
CA ASN A 456 29.86 -17.40 -12.08
C ASN A 456 28.96 -17.24 -10.84
N TYR A 457 29.29 -16.30 -9.98
CA TYR A 457 28.50 -16.07 -8.78
C TYR A 457 28.43 -14.58 -8.44
N ASN A 458 27.30 -14.21 -7.86
CA ASN A 458 27.08 -12.89 -7.30
C ASN A 458 26.40 -13.00 -5.94
N VAL A 459 26.87 -12.20 -5.01
CA VAL A 459 26.29 -12.05 -3.68
C VAL A 459 26.03 -10.57 -3.46
N GLY A 460 24.80 -10.21 -3.15
CA GLY A 460 24.40 -8.84 -2.81
C GLY A 460 23.78 -8.79 -1.41
N ALA A 461 24.03 -7.70 -0.71
CA ALA A 461 23.36 -7.38 0.55
C ALA A 461 23.05 -5.90 0.59
N ASN A 462 21.89 -5.54 1.12
CA ASN A 462 21.53 -4.16 1.43
C ASN A 462 20.95 -4.07 2.84
N LEU A 463 21.13 -2.90 3.44
CA LEU A 463 20.64 -2.58 4.79
C LEU A 463 20.19 -1.13 4.80
N THR A 464 18.99 -0.88 5.31
CA THR A 464 18.49 0.48 5.58
C THR A 464 18.14 0.59 7.05
N THR A 465 18.64 1.64 7.70
CA THR A 465 18.21 2.02 9.05
C THR A 465 17.21 3.17 8.96
N ILE A 466 16.22 3.19 9.85
CA ILE A 466 15.16 4.18 9.83
C ILE A 466 14.93 4.72 11.25
N LYS A 467 14.95 6.05 11.38
CA LYS A 467 14.49 6.74 12.59
C LYS A 467 13.45 7.77 12.18
N ASN A 468 12.22 7.58 12.64
CA ASN A 468 11.09 8.49 12.38
C ASN A 468 10.78 9.30 13.63
N LYS A 469 10.49 10.59 13.48
CA LYS A 469 10.07 11.47 14.58
C LYS A 469 9.13 12.57 14.08
N VAL A 470 8.01 12.73 14.75
CA VAL A 470 7.14 13.90 14.60
C VAL A 470 7.80 15.07 15.31
N LEU A 471 8.11 16.16 14.59
CA LEU A 471 8.79 17.34 15.15
C LEU A 471 7.79 18.32 15.75
N SER A 472 6.66 18.52 15.10
CA SER A 472 5.58 19.42 15.52
C SER A 472 4.26 19.02 14.94
N LEU A 473 3.17 19.37 15.61
CA LEU A 473 1.79 19.33 15.10
C LEU A 473 1.19 20.75 15.21
N VAL A 474 -0.10 20.88 14.91
CA VAL A 474 -0.82 22.19 14.85
C VAL A 474 -0.62 23.03 16.09
N GLN A 475 -0.61 22.41 17.27
CA GLN A 475 -0.35 23.04 18.55
C GLN A 475 0.33 22.06 19.51
N ASP A 476 0.97 22.60 20.54
CA ASP A 476 1.59 21.79 21.57
C ASP A 476 0.56 20.93 22.31
N GLY A 477 0.90 19.67 22.59
CA GLY A 477 0.03 18.70 23.22
C GLY A 477 -1.06 18.10 22.32
N TYR A 478 -1.16 18.56 21.06
CA TYR A 478 -2.08 17.96 20.08
C TYR A 478 -1.64 16.56 19.69
N SER A 479 -2.61 15.65 19.57
CA SER A 479 -2.38 14.27 19.10
C SER A 479 -3.40 13.88 18.04
N ILE A 480 -2.95 13.13 17.03
CA ILE A 480 -3.83 12.47 16.07
C ILE A 480 -4.03 11.04 16.57
N ILE A 481 -5.28 10.65 16.73
CA ILE A 481 -5.67 9.32 17.18
C ILE A 481 -6.27 8.57 16.01
N ALA A 482 -5.82 7.35 15.77
CA ALA A 482 -6.26 6.53 14.65
C ALA A 482 -6.35 5.04 15.01
N GLY A 483 -6.93 4.25 14.10
CA GLY A 483 -7.18 2.82 14.27
C GLY A 483 -8.51 2.52 14.97
N ASP A 484 -9.10 1.36 14.69
CA ASP A 484 -10.44 0.95 15.13
C ASP A 484 -10.61 0.87 16.66
N LYS A 485 -9.51 0.72 17.37
CA LYS A 485 -9.44 0.71 18.84
C LYS A 485 -8.79 1.96 19.42
N SER A 486 -8.54 3.00 18.59
CA SER A 486 -7.78 4.18 19.00
C SER A 486 -6.40 3.82 19.59
N GLN A 487 -5.76 2.81 19.02
CA GLN A 487 -4.49 2.28 19.50
C GLN A 487 -3.27 3.02 18.93
N SER A 488 -3.43 3.72 17.80
CA SER A 488 -2.36 4.43 17.10
C SER A 488 -2.42 5.92 17.43
N TYR A 489 -1.29 6.48 17.82
CA TYR A 489 -1.14 7.89 18.18
C TYR A 489 -0.02 8.53 17.37
N THR A 490 -0.21 9.78 17.03
CA THR A 490 0.81 10.62 16.42
C THR A 490 0.91 11.90 17.25
N MET A 491 2.04 12.14 17.89
CA MET A 491 2.29 13.27 18.75
C MET A 491 3.74 13.78 18.59
N ALA A 492 3.96 15.07 18.78
CA ALA A 492 5.30 15.66 18.73
C ALA A 492 6.26 14.98 19.72
N GLY A 493 7.47 14.69 19.26
CA GLY A 493 8.49 13.99 20.04
C GLY A 493 8.56 12.49 19.83
N TYR A 494 7.52 11.86 19.30
CA TYR A 494 7.38 10.41 19.07
C TYR A 494 7.39 10.03 17.60
N PRO A 495 7.53 8.74 17.26
CA PRO A 495 7.30 8.26 15.89
C PRO A 495 5.85 8.48 15.44
N ILE A 496 5.62 8.57 14.13
CA ILE A 496 4.26 8.62 13.58
C ILE A 496 3.52 7.29 13.80
N GLY A 497 2.24 7.34 14.21
CA GLY A 497 1.40 6.16 14.35
C GLY A 497 1.87 5.15 15.42
N TYR A 498 2.65 5.58 16.41
CA TYR A 498 3.09 4.68 17.47
C TYR A 498 1.91 4.15 18.28
N PHE A 499 2.07 2.97 18.90
CA PHE A 499 1.03 2.37 19.74
C PHE A 499 1.04 2.99 21.12
N TYR A 500 -0.16 3.34 21.60
CA TYR A 500 -0.37 4.08 22.84
C TYR A 500 -1.34 3.35 23.74
N GLY A 501 -0.94 3.10 24.98
CA GLY A 501 -1.72 2.34 25.93
C GLY A 501 -1.00 2.15 27.27
N TYR A 502 -1.38 1.12 27.99
CA TYR A 502 -0.84 0.80 29.31
C TYR A 502 0.29 -0.21 29.22
N LYS A 503 1.38 0.00 29.96
CA LYS A 503 2.39 -1.02 30.19
C LYS A 503 1.86 -2.09 31.13
N VAL A 504 2.30 -3.35 30.92
CA VAL A 504 1.83 -4.51 31.69
C VAL A 504 2.98 -5.08 32.49
N GLU A 505 2.80 -5.23 33.82
CA GLU A 505 3.76 -5.86 34.72
C GLU A 505 3.51 -7.36 34.91
N GLY A 506 2.32 -7.84 34.56
CA GLY A 506 1.90 -9.22 34.72
C GLY A 506 0.39 -9.37 34.91
N VAL A 507 0.01 -10.39 35.65
CA VAL A 507 -1.38 -10.71 36.02
C VAL A 507 -1.46 -10.78 37.54
N TYR A 508 -2.44 -10.08 38.12
CA TYR A 508 -2.68 -10.13 39.59
C TYR A 508 -2.92 -11.56 40.03
N GLN A 509 -2.15 -12.03 41.05
CA GLN A 509 -2.25 -13.39 41.57
C GLN A 509 -3.24 -13.51 42.71
N THR A 510 -3.27 -12.56 43.64
CA THR A 510 -4.08 -12.59 44.86
C THR A 510 -4.75 -11.25 45.12
N GLN A 511 -5.75 -11.24 45.99
CA GLN A 511 -6.39 -10.01 46.48
C GLN A 511 -5.40 -9.16 47.28
N GLU A 512 -4.53 -9.79 48.07
CA GLU A 512 -3.50 -9.09 48.85
C GLU A 512 -2.53 -8.33 47.98
N GLU A 513 -2.16 -8.91 46.81
CA GLU A 513 -1.34 -8.21 45.82
C GLU A 513 -2.05 -6.97 45.28
N ILE A 514 -3.36 -7.05 45.01
CA ILE A 514 -4.16 -5.91 44.51
C ILE A 514 -4.21 -4.81 45.58
N ASP A 515 -4.45 -5.19 46.84
CA ASP A 515 -4.57 -4.25 47.94
C ASP A 515 -3.26 -3.49 48.24
N ASN A 516 -2.11 -4.11 47.92
CA ASN A 516 -0.77 -3.54 48.08
C ASN A 516 -0.22 -2.87 46.78
N SER A 517 -0.98 -2.90 45.69
CA SER A 517 -0.60 -2.28 44.41
C SER A 517 -1.21 -0.87 44.25
N PRO A 518 -0.70 -0.06 43.29
CA PRO A 518 -1.34 1.21 42.94
C PRO A 518 -2.83 1.02 42.64
N LYS A 519 -3.65 1.93 43.16
CA LYS A 519 -5.10 1.82 43.11
C LYS A 519 -5.64 1.98 41.68
N ASN A 520 -6.26 0.94 41.12
CA ASN A 520 -6.83 1.03 39.78
C ASN A 520 -8.12 1.87 39.80
N LYS A 521 -8.11 3.00 39.06
CA LYS A 521 -9.26 3.91 38.89
C LYS A 521 -9.99 3.71 37.56
N LEU A 522 -9.47 2.86 36.68
CA LEU A 522 -10.06 2.61 35.35
C LEU A 522 -11.22 1.61 35.44
N ALA A 523 -11.06 0.58 36.29
CA ALA A 523 -12.03 -0.47 36.49
C ALA A 523 -11.77 -1.18 37.81
N THR A 524 -12.78 -1.90 38.31
CA THR A 524 -12.60 -2.85 39.40
C THR A 524 -11.78 -4.02 38.92
N VAL A 525 -10.66 -4.32 39.58
CA VAL A 525 -9.77 -5.44 39.26
C VAL A 525 -9.93 -6.57 40.28
N THR A 526 -9.69 -7.79 39.81
CA THR A 526 -9.69 -9.01 40.62
C THR A 526 -8.46 -9.86 40.29
N PRO A 527 -8.11 -10.86 41.13
CA PRO A 527 -7.10 -11.82 40.74
C PRO A 527 -7.38 -12.42 39.36
N GLY A 528 -6.35 -12.50 38.52
CA GLY A 528 -6.44 -12.92 37.12
C GLY A 528 -6.52 -11.78 36.13
N ASP A 529 -6.71 -10.52 36.54
CA ASP A 529 -6.69 -9.36 35.65
C ASP A 529 -5.27 -8.89 35.35
N LEU A 530 -5.10 -8.20 34.18
CA LEU A 530 -3.84 -7.55 33.84
C LEU A 530 -3.45 -6.50 34.89
N LYS A 531 -2.20 -6.55 35.31
CA LYS A 531 -1.59 -5.58 36.21
C LYS A 531 -0.88 -4.51 35.40
N PHE A 532 -1.46 -3.31 35.36
CA PHE A 532 -0.87 -2.17 34.68
C PHE A 532 0.18 -1.49 35.56
N LYS A 533 1.18 -0.92 34.91
CA LYS A 533 2.24 -0.16 35.56
C LYS A 533 1.78 1.25 35.85
N ASP A 534 2.03 1.72 37.08
CA ASP A 534 1.99 3.14 37.43
C ASP A 534 3.23 3.81 36.81
N VAL A 535 3.01 4.56 35.73
CA VAL A 535 4.09 5.17 34.91
C VAL A 535 4.52 6.52 35.51
N ASN A 536 3.59 7.27 36.08
CA ASN A 536 3.83 8.59 36.65
C ASN A 536 4.21 8.55 38.15
N GLY A 537 4.02 7.39 38.83
CA GLY A 537 4.40 7.17 40.24
C GLY A 537 3.52 7.84 41.24
N ASP A 538 2.24 8.12 40.89
CA ASP A 538 1.29 8.82 41.81
C ASP A 538 0.51 7.87 42.73
N GLY A 539 0.70 6.54 42.61
CA GLY A 539 0.05 5.50 43.41
C GLY A 539 -1.34 5.13 42.89
N GLU A 540 -1.76 5.62 41.72
CA GLU A 540 -3.04 5.31 41.10
C GLU A 540 -2.84 4.91 39.65
N ILE A 541 -3.63 3.97 39.11
CA ILE A 541 -3.67 3.65 37.70
C ILE A 541 -4.83 4.41 37.08
N THR A 542 -4.49 5.39 36.23
CA THR A 542 -5.43 6.29 35.56
C THR A 542 -5.13 6.41 34.07
N THR A 543 -5.85 7.26 33.36
CA THR A 543 -5.51 7.57 31.94
C THR A 543 -4.17 8.30 31.77
N ALA A 544 -3.60 8.85 32.87
CA ALA A 544 -2.30 9.51 32.89
C ALA A 544 -1.13 8.51 32.78
N ASP A 545 -1.35 7.21 33.06
CA ASP A 545 -0.35 6.15 32.93
C ASP A 545 -0.21 5.59 31.54
N ARG A 546 -1.02 6.07 30.59
CA ARG A 546 -0.88 5.68 29.21
C ARG A 546 0.40 6.27 28.61
N THR A 547 1.13 5.44 27.90
CA THR A 547 2.40 5.81 27.30
C THR A 547 2.61 5.09 25.97
N MET A 548 3.73 5.35 25.29
CA MET A 548 4.13 4.55 24.13
C MET A 548 4.41 3.11 24.56
N ILE A 549 3.70 2.17 23.94
CA ILE A 549 3.82 0.73 24.19
C ILE A 549 4.42 -0.04 23.01
N GLY A 550 4.58 0.59 21.86
CA GLY A 550 5.20 -0.02 20.69
C GLY A 550 5.33 0.95 19.50
N ASN A 551 6.18 0.58 18.55
CA ASN A 551 6.43 1.33 17.33
C ASN A 551 6.29 0.41 16.11
N PRO A 552 5.37 0.68 15.18
CA PRO A 552 5.21 -0.12 13.96
C PRO A 552 6.31 0.10 12.91
N THR A 553 7.06 1.20 13.01
CA THR A 553 8.15 1.49 12.08
C THR A 553 9.37 0.61 12.39
N PRO A 554 9.90 -0.17 11.43
CA PRO A 554 11.11 -0.95 11.66
C PRO A 554 12.32 -0.05 11.85
N ASP A 555 13.23 -0.45 12.74
CA ASP A 555 14.53 0.21 12.91
C ASP A 555 15.46 -0.14 11.75
N ILE A 556 15.36 -1.38 11.24
CA ILE A 556 16.17 -1.89 10.13
C ILE A 556 15.32 -2.68 9.13
N THR A 557 15.66 -2.54 7.86
CA THR A 557 15.24 -3.44 6.78
C THR A 557 16.46 -3.92 6.02
N TYR A 558 16.46 -5.18 5.58
CA TYR A 558 17.60 -5.74 4.88
C TYR A 558 17.17 -6.73 3.79
N GLY A 559 18.02 -6.86 2.77
CA GLY A 559 17.87 -7.81 1.69
C GLY A 559 19.20 -8.50 1.39
N ILE A 560 19.14 -9.78 0.99
CA ILE A 560 20.28 -10.57 0.55
C ILE A 560 19.91 -11.27 -0.75
N THR A 561 20.79 -11.16 -1.75
CA THR A 561 20.64 -11.83 -3.04
C THR A 561 21.82 -12.74 -3.29
N LEU A 562 21.55 -13.95 -3.74
CA LEU A 562 22.56 -14.94 -4.14
C LEU A 562 22.27 -15.39 -5.55
N GLY A 563 23.25 -15.33 -6.44
CA GLY A 563 23.16 -15.85 -7.79
C GLY A 563 24.35 -16.76 -8.07
N VAL A 564 24.09 -17.93 -8.62
CA VAL A 564 25.13 -18.90 -9.02
C VAL A 564 24.79 -19.44 -10.39
N GLY A 565 25.72 -19.30 -11.34
CA GLY A 565 25.64 -19.94 -12.65
C GLY A 565 26.72 -20.99 -12.79
N TYR A 566 26.37 -22.14 -13.33
CA TYR A 566 27.30 -23.20 -13.71
C TYR A 566 26.91 -23.72 -15.09
N LYS A 567 27.76 -23.43 -16.09
CA LYS A 567 27.43 -23.74 -17.50
C LYS A 567 26.05 -23.20 -17.86
N ASN A 568 25.10 -24.07 -18.14
CA ASN A 568 23.73 -23.74 -18.56
C ASN A 568 22.74 -23.61 -17.39
N TRP A 569 23.17 -23.87 -16.16
CA TRP A 569 22.32 -23.74 -14.97
C TRP A 569 22.46 -22.38 -14.30
N GLU A 570 21.36 -21.84 -13.83
CA GLU A 570 21.28 -20.61 -13.06
C GLU A 570 20.44 -20.84 -11.80
N LEU A 571 21.02 -20.54 -10.66
CA LEU A 571 20.31 -20.50 -9.36
C LEU A 571 20.29 -19.05 -8.88
N ALA A 572 19.12 -18.56 -8.49
CA ALA A 572 18.97 -17.27 -7.83
C ALA A 572 18.14 -17.42 -6.56
N VAL A 573 18.57 -16.76 -5.48
CA VAL A 573 17.87 -16.74 -4.20
C VAL A 573 17.80 -15.31 -3.70
N ASP A 574 16.58 -14.83 -3.40
CA ASP A 574 16.33 -13.52 -2.79
C ASP A 574 15.75 -13.72 -1.39
N MET A 575 16.35 -13.06 -0.43
CA MET A 575 15.96 -13.06 0.97
C MET A 575 15.74 -11.64 1.46
N MET A 576 14.83 -11.46 2.40
CA MET A 576 14.55 -10.17 3.01
C MET A 576 14.11 -10.30 4.46
N GLY A 577 14.26 -9.23 5.21
CA GLY A 577 13.77 -9.16 6.56
C GLY A 577 13.69 -7.72 7.07
N GLN A 578 13.09 -7.59 8.24
CA GLN A 578 13.06 -6.36 9.01
C GLN A 578 13.17 -6.66 10.50
N GLY A 579 13.50 -5.65 11.29
CA GLY A 579 13.62 -5.78 12.73
C GLY A 579 13.40 -4.47 13.47
N GLY A 580 13.05 -4.60 14.76
CA GLY A 580 12.83 -3.46 15.66
C GLY A 580 11.42 -2.89 15.65
N ASN A 581 10.53 -3.35 14.77
CA ASN A 581 9.13 -2.94 14.76
C ASN A 581 8.25 -3.85 15.62
N GLN A 582 7.13 -3.30 16.08
CA GLN A 582 6.09 -4.04 16.77
C GLN A 582 4.79 -4.06 15.97
N ILE A 583 3.97 -5.06 16.25
CA ILE A 583 2.64 -5.27 15.68
C ILE A 583 1.62 -5.17 16.81
N TYR A 584 0.52 -4.47 16.55
CA TYR A 584 -0.62 -4.44 17.44
C TYR A 584 -1.67 -5.45 16.96
N ARG A 585 -1.94 -6.47 17.78
CA ARG A 585 -2.93 -7.52 17.49
C ARG A 585 -4.32 -7.06 17.91
N THR A 586 -5.27 -6.96 16.95
CA THR A 586 -6.66 -6.58 17.24
C THR A 586 -7.67 -7.71 17.07
N TRP A 587 -7.35 -8.73 16.28
CA TRP A 587 -8.30 -9.77 15.92
C TRP A 587 -8.77 -10.67 17.07
N ASP A 588 -8.09 -10.68 18.22
CA ASP A 588 -8.48 -11.37 19.46
C ASP A 588 -8.79 -10.40 20.63
N ASN A 589 -8.83 -9.08 20.34
CA ASN A 589 -9.18 -8.05 21.32
C ASN A 589 -10.66 -7.68 21.20
N TYR A 590 -11.53 -8.53 21.73
CA TYR A 590 -12.97 -8.30 21.76
C TYR A 590 -13.51 -8.24 23.19
N ASN A 591 -14.40 -7.29 23.42
CA ASN A 591 -15.16 -7.15 24.65
C ASN A 591 -16.26 -8.23 24.80
N TRP A 592 -16.32 -9.21 23.89
CA TRP A 592 -17.39 -10.20 23.84
C TRP A 592 -16.83 -11.59 24.10
N SER A 593 -17.44 -12.30 25.03
CA SER A 593 -16.98 -13.59 25.57
C SER A 593 -17.06 -14.76 24.61
N GLN A 594 -17.57 -14.58 23.43
CA GLN A 594 -18.18 -15.69 22.73
C GLN A 594 -17.50 -16.01 21.39
N PHE A 595 -16.32 -15.45 21.21
CA PHE A 595 -15.53 -15.68 20.01
C PHE A 595 -14.64 -16.91 20.14
N ASN A 596 -14.02 -17.26 19.04
CA ASN A 596 -12.94 -18.20 19.01
C ASN A 596 -11.70 -17.62 19.69
N PHE A 597 -10.95 -18.45 20.41
CA PHE A 597 -9.78 -18.04 21.15
C PHE A 597 -8.50 -18.62 20.54
N MET A 598 -7.40 -17.89 20.70
CA MET A 598 -6.07 -18.41 20.38
C MET A 598 -5.71 -19.57 21.30
N ALA A 599 -4.90 -20.52 20.81
CA ALA A 599 -4.42 -21.64 21.60
C ALA A 599 -3.68 -21.21 22.89
N GLN A 600 -2.95 -20.10 22.86
CA GLN A 600 -2.28 -19.53 24.04
C GLN A 600 -3.25 -19.11 25.17
N ARG A 601 -4.56 -18.95 24.89
CA ARG A 601 -5.58 -18.74 25.94
C ARG A 601 -5.85 -19.98 26.78
N MET A 602 -5.33 -21.14 26.37
CA MET A 602 -5.34 -22.34 27.23
C MET A 602 -4.44 -22.16 28.46
N ASP A 603 -3.40 -21.34 28.33
CA ASP A 603 -2.45 -21.02 29.41
C ASP A 603 -2.91 -19.81 30.25
N ARG A 604 -4.20 -19.48 30.19
CA ARG A 604 -4.77 -18.37 30.96
C ARG A 604 -4.70 -18.58 32.45
N TRP A 605 -4.74 -17.49 33.20
CA TRP A 605 -4.87 -17.54 34.64
C TRP A 605 -6.22 -18.19 35.04
N HIS A 606 -6.20 -19.16 35.94
CA HIS A 606 -7.36 -19.83 36.53
C HIS A 606 -7.16 -20.16 38.01
N GLY A 607 -6.21 -19.49 38.64
CA GLY A 607 -5.83 -19.60 40.05
C GLY A 607 -4.40 -19.10 40.27
N GLU A 608 -4.03 -18.82 41.49
CA GLU A 608 -2.72 -18.32 41.88
C GLU A 608 -1.57 -19.20 41.29
N GLY A 609 -0.58 -18.55 40.66
CA GLY A 609 0.60 -19.21 40.07
C GLY A 609 0.37 -19.90 38.72
N THR A 610 -0.85 -19.93 38.17
CA THR A 610 -1.13 -20.64 36.91
C THR A 610 -0.72 -19.87 35.69
N SER A 611 -0.72 -18.55 35.70
CA SER A 611 -0.20 -17.70 34.63
C SER A 611 0.12 -16.28 35.13
N ASN A 612 1.24 -15.72 34.64
CA ASN A 612 1.58 -14.29 34.82
C ASN A 612 1.55 -13.50 33.53
N THR A 613 1.18 -14.13 32.40
CA THR A 613 1.20 -13.52 31.07
C THR A 613 -0.16 -13.52 30.38
N GLN A 614 -0.98 -14.55 30.65
CA GLN A 614 -2.31 -14.68 30.06
C GLN A 614 -3.37 -14.40 31.10
N PRO A 615 -4.17 -13.33 30.94
CA PRO A 615 -5.17 -12.97 31.93
C PRO A 615 -6.36 -13.93 31.95
N LEU A 616 -7.15 -13.86 33.01
CA LEU A 616 -8.46 -14.49 33.12
C LEU A 616 -9.35 -14.19 31.92
N LEU A 617 -10.06 -15.21 31.41
CA LEU A 617 -11.12 -15.04 30.43
C LEU A 617 -12.43 -14.65 31.10
N ASN A 618 -12.68 -13.36 31.19
CA ASN A 618 -13.95 -12.83 31.69
C ASN A 618 -14.29 -11.53 31.00
N THR A 619 -15.40 -11.52 30.26
CA THR A 619 -15.87 -10.36 29.51
C THR A 619 -16.40 -9.21 30.34
N LYS A 620 -16.74 -9.47 31.58
CA LYS A 620 -17.13 -8.42 32.53
C LYS A 620 -15.94 -7.58 33.00
N HIS A 621 -14.70 -8.06 32.75
CA HIS A 621 -13.47 -7.40 33.13
C HIS A 621 -12.92 -6.57 31.96
N SER A 622 -13.40 -5.33 31.86
CA SER A 622 -13.03 -4.42 30.78
C SER A 622 -11.52 -4.07 30.75
N ILE A 623 -10.84 -4.21 31.91
CA ILE A 623 -9.40 -3.90 32.06
C ILE A 623 -8.54 -4.72 31.08
N ASN A 624 -8.87 -6.02 30.91
CA ASN A 624 -8.12 -6.93 30.04
C ASN A 624 -8.27 -6.63 28.54
N ASN A 625 -9.24 -5.77 28.16
CA ASN A 625 -9.50 -5.38 26.79
C ASN A 625 -9.00 -3.95 26.45
N MET A 626 -8.40 -3.27 27.42
CA MET A 626 -7.83 -1.93 27.19
C MET A 626 -6.56 -2.02 26.36
N ASN A 627 -6.31 -0.97 25.57
CA ASN A 627 -5.08 -0.86 24.80
C ASN A 627 -3.87 -0.97 25.73
N SER A 628 -3.11 -2.03 25.58
CA SER A 628 -2.00 -2.34 26.47
C SER A 628 -0.92 -3.15 25.76
N GLU A 629 0.23 -3.24 26.39
CA GLU A 629 1.39 -4.00 25.94
C GLU A 629 1.09 -5.50 25.74
N TYR A 630 0.02 -6.01 26.35
CA TYR A 630 -0.47 -7.38 26.16
C TYR A 630 -0.80 -7.70 24.67
N TYR A 631 -1.22 -6.71 23.90
CA TYR A 631 -1.57 -6.86 22.48
C TYR A 631 -0.41 -6.54 21.52
N ILE A 632 0.77 -6.23 22.07
CA ILE A 632 1.96 -5.93 21.28
C ILE A 632 2.75 -7.21 21.00
N GLU A 633 3.10 -7.42 19.76
CA GLU A 633 3.94 -8.53 19.30
C GLU A 633 5.19 -8.00 18.58
N ASP A 634 6.27 -8.80 18.59
CA ASP A 634 7.45 -8.51 17.79
C ASP A 634 7.14 -8.69 16.30
N GLY A 635 7.32 -7.63 15.53
CA GLY A 635 7.09 -7.60 14.08
C GLY A 635 8.29 -8.01 13.23
N SER A 636 9.39 -8.38 13.87
CA SER A 636 10.62 -8.78 13.16
C SER A 636 10.42 -10.10 12.42
N PHE A 637 10.99 -10.19 11.23
CA PHE A 637 10.95 -11.42 10.45
C PHE A 637 12.14 -11.54 9.48
N PHE A 638 12.35 -12.76 9.03
CA PHE A 638 13.23 -13.11 7.91
C PHE A 638 12.49 -14.02 6.93
N ARG A 639 12.64 -13.77 5.62
CA ARG A 639 11.96 -14.55 4.57
C ARG A 639 12.89 -14.92 3.43
N ILE A 640 12.81 -16.18 2.99
CA ILE A 640 13.25 -16.56 1.65
C ILE A 640 12.12 -16.20 0.69
N ARG A 641 12.29 -15.03 0.03
CA ARG A 641 11.26 -14.43 -0.81
C ARG A 641 11.12 -15.10 -2.16
N ASN A 642 12.26 -15.50 -2.75
CA ASN A 642 12.28 -16.09 -4.07
C ASN A 642 13.45 -17.08 -4.20
N VAL A 643 13.18 -18.24 -4.80
CA VAL A 643 14.19 -19.21 -5.22
C VAL A 643 13.89 -19.59 -6.66
N SER A 644 14.82 -19.35 -7.57
CA SER A 644 14.68 -19.65 -8.99
C SER A 644 15.81 -20.56 -9.46
N LEU A 645 15.47 -21.67 -10.07
CA LEU A 645 16.41 -22.56 -10.75
C LEU A 645 16.05 -22.61 -12.23
N ALA A 646 17.00 -22.31 -13.10
CA ALA A 646 16.77 -22.28 -14.53
C ALA A 646 17.84 -23.05 -15.28
N TYR A 647 17.46 -23.57 -16.46
CA TYR A 647 18.34 -24.22 -17.42
C TYR A 647 18.20 -23.58 -18.81
N ASN A 648 19.29 -23.10 -19.37
CA ASN A 648 19.37 -22.55 -20.70
C ASN A 648 19.87 -23.62 -21.67
N PHE A 649 19.08 -23.95 -22.68
CA PHE A 649 19.47 -24.95 -23.66
C PHE A 649 20.54 -24.44 -24.63
N ASP A 650 21.48 -25.34 -24.99
CA ASP A 650 22.54 -25.01 -25.96
C ASP A 650 21.94 -24.60 -27.30
N LYS A 651 22.39 -23.48 -27.84
CA LYS A 651 21.94 -22.94 -29.12
C LYS A 651 22.12 -23.97 -30.27
N ALA A 652 23.19 -24.74 -30.25
CA ALA A 652 23.46 -25.78 -31.23
C ALA A 652 22.40 -26.90 -31.25
N LEU A 653 21.76 -27.17 -30.13
CA LEU A 653 20.70 -28.18 -30.03
C LEU A 653 19.36 -27.62 -30.53
N ILE A 654 18.98 -26.42 -30.06
CA ILE A 654 17.66 -25.84 -30.30
C ILE A 654 17.54 -25.20 -31.71
N SER A 655 18.63 -24.77 -32.30
CA SER A 655 18.63 -24.23 -33.70
C SER A 655 18.14 -25.24 -34.72
N LYS A 656 18.31 -26.54 -34.46
CA LYS A 656 17.83 -27.63 -35.34
C LYS A 656 16.30 -27.66 -35.46
N ILE A 657 15.58 -27.07 -34.53
CA ILE A 657 14.13 -26.97 -34.50
C ILE A 657 13.63 -25.54 -34.66
N GLY A 658 14.51 -24.65 -35.21
CA GLY A 658 14.16 -23.27 -35.54
C GLY A 658 14.13 -22.30 -34.38
N MET A 659 14.62 -22.69 -33.19
CA MET A 659 14.62 -21.84 -31.98
C MET A 659 15.97 -21.12 -31.83
N GLN A 660 15.93 -19.88 -31.34
CA GLN A 660 17.13 -19.09 -31.03
C GLN A 660 17.51 -19.19 -29.56
N ALA A 661 16.54 -19.29 -28.65
CA ALA A 661 16.74 -19.49 -27.23
C ALA A 661 15.59 -20.29 -26.62
N LEU A 662 15.93 -21.17 -25.66
CA LEU A 662 14.98 -21.89 -24.82
C LEU A 662 15.53 -21.92 -23.39
N LYS A 663 14.74 -21.41 -22.44
CA LYS A 663 15.02 -21.46 -21.01
C LYS A 663 13.84 -22.12 -20.30
N LEU A 664 14.10 -23.15 -19.53
CA LEU A 664 13.16 -23.74 -18.60
C LEU A 664 13.48 -23.25 -17.19
N TYR A 665 12.48 -23.00 -16.37
CA TYR A 665 12.70 -22.58 -14.98
C TYR A 665 11.64 -23.08 -14.01
N VAL A 666 12.09 -23.23 -12.79
CA VAL A 666 11.24 -23.43 -11.61
C VAL A 666 11.48 -22.25 -10.68
N ASN A 667 10.41 -21.66 -10.21
CA ASN A 667 10.46 -20.52 -9.29
C ASN A 667 9.55 -20.76 -8.09
N ILE A 668 10.06 -20.50 -6.90
CA ILE A 668 9.30 -20.64 -5.65
C ILE A 668 9.31 -19.27 -4.95
N GLN A 669 8.14 -18.70 -4.79
CA GLN A 669 7.98 -17.43 -4.05
C GLN A 669 7.49 -17.71 -2.64
N ASN A 670 7.96 -16.90 -1.67
CA ASN A 670 7.60 -16.97 -0.25
C ASN A 670 7.81 -18.36 0.35
N LEU A 671 8.95 -19.00 0.01
CA LEU A 671 9.25 -20.39 0.40
C LEU A 671 9.14 -20.60 1.90
N LYS A 672 9.70 -19.69 2.70
CA LYS A 672 9.66 -19.76 4.17
C LYS A 672 9.78 -18.37 4.78
N THR A 673 8.94 -18.10 5.76
CA THR A 673 9.02 -16.91 6.63
C THR A 673 9.23 -17.37 8.07
N TRP A 674 10.27 -16.88 8.71
CA TRP A 674 10.46 -16.96 10.15
C TRP A 674 10.00 -15.64 10.74
N LYS A 675 9.07 -15.68 11.65
CA LYS A 675 8.39 -14.52 12.24
C LYS A 675 8.07 -14.78 13.70
N HIS A 676 7.86 -13.71 14.45
CA HIS A 676 7.54 -13.77 15.87
C HIS A 676 6.05 -13.49 16.17
N ASN A 677 5.36 -12.79 15.27
CA ASN A 677 3.94 -12.51 15.44
C ASN A 677 3.07 -13.76 15.26
N THR A 678 1.93 -13.80 15.93
CA THR A 678 0.97 -14.92 15.89
C THR A 678 0.04 -14.87 14.67
N GLY A 679 -0.14 -13.70 14.04
CA GLY A 679 -0.94 -13.52 12.83
C GLY A 679 -0.41 -14.25 11.60
N TYR A 680 -1.12 -14.20 10.49
CA TYR A 680 -0.75 -14.91 9.25
C TYR A 680 0.48 -14.32 8.56
N THR A 681 0.67 -13.03 8.60
CA THR A 681 1.81 -12.32 8.00
C THR A 681 2.39 -11.28 8.96
N PRO A 682 3.72 -11.07 8.96
CA PRO A 682 4.34 -9.97 9.69
C PRO A 682 4.34 -8.65 8.87
N GLU A 683 4.00 -8.70 7.59
CA GLU A 683 3.92 -7.52 6.72
C GLU A 683 2.50 -6.99 6.71
N LEU A 684 2.30 -5.94 7.48
CA LEU A 684 0.99 -5.32 7.66
C LEU A 684 1.00 -3.92 7.04
N GLY A 685 0.00 -3.65 6.21
CA GLY A 685 -0.22 -2.34 5.64
C GLY A 685 -0.93 -1.40 6.60
N GLY A 686 -1.58 -0.38 6.05
CA GLY A 686 -2.35 0.62 6.78
C GLY A 686 -2.05 2.04 6.30
N SER A 687 -2.74 3.03 6.88
CA SER A 687 -2.42 4.43 6.64
C SER A 687 -1.16 4.84 7.40
N ALA A 688 -0.50 5.93 7.01
CA ALA A 688 0.72 6.40 7.68
C ALA A 688 0.55 6.63 9.20
N ILE A 689 -0.67 6.94 9.66
CA ILE A 689 -0.99 7.19 11.07
C ILE A 689 -1.61 5.97 11.79
N ALA A 690 -1.83 4.84 11.09
CA ALA A 690 -2.38 3.61 11.64
C ALA A 690 -1.93 2.41 10.79
N PHE A 691 -0.68 2.00 10.91
CA PHE A 691 -0.12 0.82 10.26
C PHE A 691 0.45 -0.16 11.30
N GLY A 692 0.82 -1.36 10.85
CA GLY A 692 1.31 -2.39 11.75
C GLY A 692 0.24 -2.99 12.67
N VAL A 693 -1.05 -2.85 12.32
CA VAL A 693 -2.18 -3.40 13.07
C VAL A 693 -2.65 -4.68 12.38
N ASP A 694 -2.65 -5.79 13.11
CA ASP A 694 -3.13 -7.08 12.62
C ASP A 694 -4.58 -7.30 13.06
N ASP A 695 -5.48 -7.20 12.10
CA ASP A 695 -6.92 -7.45 12.26
C ASP A 695 -7.37 -8.81 11.70
N GLY A 696 -6.43 -9.69 11.38
CA GLY A 696 -6.64 -10.96 10.69
C GLY A 696 -6.41 -10.85 9.19
N SER A 697 -5.28 -10.28 8.82
CA SER A 697 -4.87 -10.06 7.44
C SER A 697 -4.82 -11.35 6.61
N TYR A 698 -5.00 -11.22 5.29
CA TYR A 698 -4.98 -12.34 4.35
C TYR A 698 -3.64 -13.10 4.42
N PRO A 699 -3.65 -14.45 4.48
CA PRO A 699 -2.43 -15.24 4.54
C PRO A 699 -1.64 -15.13 3.25
N MET A 700 -0.33 -14.91 3.36
CA MET A 700 0.58 -14.88 2.22
C MET A 700 0.93 -16.31 1.77
N PRO A 701 0.53 -16.76 0.56
CA PRO A 701 0.81 -18.11 0.10
C PRO A 701 2.25 -18.28 -0.40
N ALA A 702 2.76 -19.50 -0.34
CA ALA A 702 3.89 -19.92 -1.15
C ALA A 702 3.41 -20.22 -2.58
N ILE A 703 4.12 -19.74 -3.60
CA ILE A 703 3.76 -19.91 -5.01
C ILE A 703 4.86 -20.73 -5.70
N TYR A 704 4.49 -21.85 -6.29
CA TYR A 704 5.37 -22.70 -7.08
C TYR A 704 5.05 -22.52 -8.56
N THR A 705 6.02 -22.06 -9.33
CA THR A 705 5.88 -21.76 -10.76
C THR A 705 6.80 -22.63 -11.57
N PHE A 706 6.28 -23.25 -12.61
CA PHE A 706 7.03 -23.89 -13.69
C PHE A 706 6.82 -23.08 -14.95
N GLY A 707 7.90 -22.72 -15.63
CA GLY A 707 7.78 -21.89 -16.80
C GLY A 707 8.86 -22.15 -17.84
N PHE A 708 8.62 -21.63 -19.02
CA PHE A 708 9.59 -21.61 -20.11
C PHE A 708 9.57 -20.26 -20.84
N ASN A 709 10.74 -19.86 -21.32
CA ASN A 709 10.92 -18.76 -22.24
C ASN A 709 11.47 -19.29 -23.56
N LEU A 710 10.82 -18.94 -24.65
CA LEU A 710 11.12 -19.43 -25.97
C LEU A 710 11.28 -18.26 -26.93
N THR A 711 12.34 -18.25 -27.74
CA THR A 711 12.60 -17.27 -28.80
C THR A 711 12.87 -18.00 -30.12
N PHE A 712 12.20 -17.54 -31.16
CA PHE A 712 12.35 -18.01 -32.54
C PHE A 712 13.17 -17.05 -33.41
#